data_188cf2a591c1c55c122ccfe722d75745
#
_entry.id   188cf2a591c1c55c122ccfe722d75745
#
_cell.length_a   1.000
_cell.length_b   1.000
_cell.length_c   1.000
_cell.angle_alpha   90.00
_cell.angle_beta   90.00
_cell.angle_gamma   90.00
#
_symmetry.space_group_name_H-M   'P 1'
#
loop_
_entity.id
_entity.type
_entity.pdbx_description
1 polymer ?
#
loop_
_entity_poly.entity_id
_entity_poly.type
_entity_poly.pdbx_seq_one_letter_code
_entity_poly.pdbx_strand_id
1 'polypeptide(L)'
;MDRKSSVTIDLLRLGVMDTDAASANHHRIAENIGADPNRLADWEHHLETCCDPDLALNVLAELAQDSAQCLGEVLDHDASACRLVRLLGASSELGRHLIAHPDDLAEVIRDPVRLGHDEICDDLLEVVGAHKEGEFTVAGTPTGPASDRLRLANRRHLVRIASRDVSADDPTEIIEDVAAELADLADGIVTAALALARADCPDHADARLAIIAMGKCGAQELNYISDVDVMYVAEPANDDVSGASAVTIATKLAASVARMCSAHSGAGSIWQVDAALRPEGNAGPLVRTMDSMRTYYEKWAKNWEFQALLKARPMAGDLDLGQRFVEMVSPMVWQVGEAEGFVPETRAMRTRVVSLIAAKNKGREIKLGAGGLRDVEFTAQLLQLVHGRQDESLRVRATLPALRALAAGGYISRGAAERLKEAYRLERVMEHRVQMFRLRRTHLLPDDEDGLRRLARAVGLRTADEVRRVWTATSKAVLRAHGQVFYSPVVEAVARIPTQDLRMSAEAAKVRLSALGFHDEDAGLRHIEALTSGTSRAVRIQTALMPAMLAWLADGPSPDHGLLAFRQVSEALGESPWYLRALRDEGAMAQRLAVVLSTSRYAVDVLTRAPETVQVLVDDDLTPLSREDLARQMNAVARRHHDVEEAVGAIRAVRRRELFRILVADILNVTGIRRIGQALTDLTGATIDAALTAVSREVEDAPPIGIVAMGRWGGQELSYASDADCLFVVGDGPEVGEKALKIVTKLRNLLGKHGADPAVVLDADLRPEGRSGPMVRSLESYRKYYGKWSSTWESQALLRAS
;
A
#
# COMPACT_ATOMS: atom_id res chain seq x y z
N MET A 1 34.59 -29.13 29.48
CA MET A 1 33.49 -28.48 28.73
C MET A 1 32.20 -29.07 29.28
N ASP A 2 31.59 -28.40 30.26
CA ASP A 2 30.30 -28.83 30.79
C ASP A 2 29.26 -28.76 29.66
N ARG A 3 28.54 -29.86 29.46
CA ARG A 3 27.39 -29.90 28.57
C ARG A 3 26.37 -28.91 29.12
N LYS A 4 26.03 -27.85 28.36
CA LYS A 4 24.90 -27.01 28.66
C LYS A 4 23.68 -27.88 28.97
N SER A 5 22.90 -27.51 29.98
CA SER A 5 21.70 -28.28 30.34
C SER A 5 20.76 -28.40 29.15
N SER A 6 19.96 -29.46 29.08
CA SER A 6 18.95 -29.62 28.00
C SER A 6 18.00 -28.42 27.97
N VAL A 7 17.58 -27.92 29.13
CA VAL A 7 16.73 -26.71 29.25
C VAL A 7 17.38 -25.47 28.62
N THR A 8 18.66 -25.22 28.83
CA THR A 8 19.38 -24.10 28.21
C THR A 8 19.38 -24.17 26.67
N ILE A 9 19.55 -25.38 26.13
CA ILE A 9 19.53 -25.62 24.66
C ILE A 9 18.12 -25.38 24.12
N ASP A 10 17.09 -25.81 24.81
CA ASP A 10 15.70 -25.65 24.39
C ASP A 10 15.25 -24.20 24.48
N LEU A 11 15.63 -23.45 25.53
CA LEU A 11 15.39 -22.01 25.62
C LEU A 11 16.02 -21.21 24.46
N LEU A 12 17.25 -21.60 24.05
CA LEU A 12 17.88 -20.99 22.85
C LEU A 12 17.03 -21.20 21.58
N ARG A 13 16.42 -22.37 21.42
CA ARG A 13 15.55 -22.66 20.27
C ARG A 13 14.27 -21.82 20.29
N LEU A 14 13.77 -21.44 21.47
CA LEU A 14 12.62 -20.58 21.65
C LEU A 14 12.93 -19.08 21.43
N GLY A 15 14.20 -18.72 21.16
CA GLY A 15 14.60 -17.37 20.79
C GLY A 15 15.12 -16.51 21.92
N VAL A 16 15.45 -17.10 23.07
CA VAL A 16 16.10 -16.44 24.20
C VAL A 16 17.52 -15.99 23.80
N MET A 17 17.93 -14.84 24.28
CA MET A 17 19.25 -14.26 23.99
C MET A 17 20.23 -14.37 25.15
N ASP A 18 19.79 -14.11 26.37
CA ASP A 18 20.59 -14.30 27.61
C ASP A 18 20.23 -15.63 28.25
N THR A 19 20.94 -16.70 27.83
CA THR A 19 20.66 -18.07 28.27
C THR A 19 20.93 -18.30 29.76
N ASP A 20 21.84 -17.56 30.35
CA ASP A 20 22.20 -17.72 31.76
C ASP A 20 21.12 -17.09 32.67
N ALA A 21 20.70 -15.87 32.35
CA ALA A 21 19.60 -15.20 33.04
C ALA A 21 18.27 -15.96 32.83
N ALA A 22 18.01 -16.41 31.61
CA ALA A 22 16.77 -17.14 31.32
C ALA A 22 16.71 -18.50 32.02
N SER A 23 17.82 -19.24 32.11
CA SER A 23 17.87 -20.50 32.85
C SER A 23 17.64 -20.28 34.35
N ALA A 24 18.19 -19.20 34.94
CA ALA A 24 17.97 -18.84 36.32
C ALA A 24 16.51 -18.46 36.58
N ASN A 25 15.90 -17.71 35.67
CA ASN A 25 14.48 -17.33 35.72
C ASN A 25 13.55 -18.55 35.56
N HIS A 26 13.83 -19.41 34.61
CA HIS A 26 13.11 -20.67 34.44
C HIS A 26 13.10 -21.51 35.72
N HIS A 27 14.26 -21.71 36.37
CA HIS A 27 14.35 -22.43 37.66
C HIS A 27 13.50 -21.78 38.74
N ARG A 28 13.60 -20.43 38.89
CA ARG A 28 12.78 -19.69 39.85
C ARG A 28 11.27 -19.86 39.61
N ILE A 29 10.85 -19.75 38.37
CA ILE A 29 9.44 -19.93 37.99
C ILE A 29 9.01 -21.35 38.37
N ALA A 30 9.73 -22.37 37.90
CA ALA A 30 9.41 -23.76 38.14
C ALA A 30 9.34 -24.10 39.63
N GLU A 31 10.29 -23.65 40.44
CA GLU A 31 10.30 -23.87 41.88
C GLU A 31 9.09 -23.24 42.59
N ASN A 32 8.72 -22.01 42.21
CA ASN A 32 7.63 -21.30 42.87
C ASN A 32 6.22 -21.81 42.48
N ILE A 33 6.05 -22.25 41.21
CA ILE A 33 4.75 -22.84 40.75
C ILE A 33 4.67 -24.35 40.97
N GLY A 34 5.72 -24.98 41.54
CA GLY A 34 5.74 -26.42 41.83
C GLY A 34 5.96 -27.33 40.59
N ALA A 35 6.58 -26.82 39.55
CA ALA A 35 6.96 -27.58 38.35
C ALA A 35 8.38 -28.20 38.45
N ASP A 36 8.73 -29.11 37.56
CA ASP A 36 10.08 -29.71 37.50
C ASP A 36 11.08 -28.72 36.86
N PRO A 37 12.07 -28.20 37.61
CA PRO A 37 13.06 -27.25 37.10
C PRO A 37 13.99 -27.82 35.99
N ASN A 38 13.99 -29.13 35.80
CA ASN A 38 14.85 -29.80 34.81
C ASN A 38 14.13 -30.01 33.45
N ARG A 39 12.88 -29.65 33.35
CA ARG A 39 12.05 -29.81 32.15
C ARG A 39 11.32 -28.51 31.84
N LEU A 40 11.18 -28.16 30.53
CA LEU A 40 10.29 -27.08 30.14
C LEU A 40 8.84 -27.43 30.48
N ALA A 41 8.10 -26.48 31.04
CA ALA A 41 6.68 -26.60 31.25
C ALA A 41 5.91 -26.45 29.94
N ASP A 42 4.66 -26.93 29.92
CA ASP A 42 3.86 -26.95 28.69
C ASP A 42 3.63 -25.55 28.11
N TRP A 43 3.60 -24.48 28.90
CA TRP A 43 3.40 -23.12 28.46
C TRP A 43 4.62 -22.46 27.79
N GLU A 44 5.85 -23.01 27.98
CA GLU A 44 7.08 -22.37 27.56
C GLU A 44 7.28 -22.38 26.02
N HIS A 45 6.59 -23.26 25.31
CA HIS A 45 6.58 -23.24 23.85
C HIS A 45 6.04 -21.91 23.28
N HIS A 46 5.21 -21.16 24.02
CA HIS A 46 4.72 -19.83 23.60
C HIS A 46 5.82 -18.77 23.54
N LEU A 47 6.99 -18.99 24.12
CA LEU A 47 8.17 -18.13 23.95
C LEU A 47 8.64 -18.07 22.50
N GLU A 48 8.41 -19.10 21.70
CA GLU A 48 8.74 -19.11 20.27
C GLU A 48 8.04 -17.99 19.52
N THR A 49 6.79 -17.71 19.87
CA THR A 49 5.96 -16.66 19.25
C THR A 49 5.98 -15.35 20.01
N CYS A 50 6.64 -15.28 21.16
CA CYS A 50 6.81 -14.09 21.95
C CYS A 50 7.82 -13.13 21.31
N CYS A 51 7.57 -11.83 21.32
CA CYS A 51 8.44 -10.86 20.68
C CYS A 51 9.74 -10.58 21.46
N ASP A 52 9.71 -10.72 22.81
CA ASP A 52 10.89 -10.62 23.68
C ASP A 52 10.82 -11.70 24.78
N PRO A 53 11.34 -12.93 24.51
CA PRO A 53 11.30 -14.02 25.48
C PRO A 53 12.06 -13.74 26.77
N ASP A 54 13.18 -13.01 26.69
CA ASP A 54 13.98 -12.67 27.88
C ASP A 54 13.18 -11.74 28.81
N LEU A 55 12.49 -10.73 28.25
CA LEU A 55 11.62 -9.86 29.04
C LEU A 55 10.46 -10.64 29.67
N ALA A 56 9.82 -11.53 28.90
CA ALA A 56 8.71 -12.34 29.40
C ALA A 56 9.13 -13.22 30.58
N LEU A 57 10.26 -13.93 30.47
CA LEU A 57 10.81 -14.76 31.53
C LEU A 57 11.21 -13.95 32.80
N ASN A 58 11.76 -12.75 32.61
CA ASN A 58 12.09 -11.88 33.76
C ASN A 58 10.83 -11.52 34.52
N VAL A 59 9.76 -11.06 33.86
CA VAL A 59 8.51 -10.65 34.51
C VAL A 59 7.80 -11.86 35.13
N LEU A 60 7.77 -13.01 34.42
CA LEU A 60 7.19 -14.24 34.96
C LEU A 60 7.90 -14.71 36.26
N ALA A 61 9.23 -14.56 36.32
CA ALA A 61 9.99 -14.92 37.50
C ALA A 61 9.67 -14.00 38.70
N GLU A 62 9.38 -12.71 38.48
CA GLU A 62 8.94 -11.80 39.53
C GLU A 62 7.51 -12.13 39.95
N LEU A 63 6.59 -12.36 39.03
CA LEU A 63 5.21 -12.80 39.32
C LEU A 63 5.17 -14.12 40.09
N ALA A 64 6.02 -15.09 39.72
CA ALA A 64 6.08 -16.36 40.40
C ALA A 64 6.55 -16.24 41.87
N GLN A 65 7.39 -15.24 42.15
CA GLN A 65 7.88 -14.99 43.54
C GLN A 65 6.79 -14.46 44.45
N ASP A 66 6.00 -13.49 43.97
CA ASP A 66 5.07 -12.73 44.80
C ASP A 66 3.60 -13.19 44.66
N SER A 67 3.25 -13.89 43.58
CA SER A 67 1.88 -14.23 43.23
C SER A 67 1.76 -15.60 42.52
N ALA A 68 2.49 -16.60 43.02
CA ALA A 68 2.61 -17.92 42.42
C ALA A 68 1.25 -18.61 42.14
N GLN A 69 0.27 -18.45 43.05
CA GLN A 69 -1.05 -19.06 42.86
C GLN A 69 -1.80 -18.44 41.70
N CYS A 70 -1.94 -17.11 41.64
CA CYS A 70 -2.61 -16.42 40.54
C CYS A 70 -1.92 -16.70 39.18
N LEU A 71 -0.58 -16.72 39.18
CA LEU A 71 0.21 -17.06 38.01
C LEU A 71 -0.07 -18.52 37.55
N GLY A 72 -0.10 -19.48 38.52
CA GLY A 72 -0.41 -20.87 38.24
C GLY A 72 -1.75 -21.03 37.51
N GLU A 73 -2.79 -20.37 37.98
CA GLU A 73 -4.14 -20.39 37.39
C GLU A 73 -4.13 -19.89 35.94
N VAL A 74 -3.31 -18.90 35.61
CA VAL A 74 -3.15 -18.43 34.19
C VAL A 74 -2.40 -19.44 33.35
N LEU A 75 -1.33 -20.04 33.87
CA LEU A 75 -0.44 -20.96 33.12
C LEU A 75 -1.03 -22.38 32.99
N ASP A 76 -2.03 -22.75 33.78
CA ASP A 76 -2.72 -24.04 33.71
C ASP A 76 -3.56 -24.19 32.44
N HIS A 77 -3.86 -23.10 31.74
CA HIS A 77 -4.62 -23.10 30.52
C HIS A 77 -3.78 -22.56 29.35
N ASP A 78 -3.60 -23.36 28.30
CA ASP A 78 -2.75 -23.05 27.15
C ASP A 78 -3.06 -21.67 26.52
N ALA A 79 -4.34 -21.35 26.32
CA ALA A 79 -4.76 -20.08 25.72
C ALA A 79 -4.44 -18.85 26.57
N SER A 80 -4.59 -18.91 27.90
CA SER A 80 -4.24 -17.80 28.81
C SER A 80 -2.73 -17.69 28.98
N ALA A 81 -2.02 -18.82 29.05
CA ALA A 81 -0.57 -18.86 29.06
C ALA A 81 0.02 -18.21 27.80
N CYS A 82 -0.50 -18.54 26.62
CA CYS A 82 -0.13 -17.90 25.36
C CYS A 82 -0.32 -16.39 25.42
N ARG A 83 -1.50 -15.91 25.84
CA ARG A 83 -1.79 -14.48 25.98
C ARG A 83 -0.83 -13.79 26.95
N LEU A 84 -0.60 -14.38 28.12
CA LEU A 84 0.29 -13.80 29.13
C LEU A 84 1.72 -13.70 28.61
N VAL A 85 2.29 -14.78 28.11
CA VAL A 85 3.68 -14.81 27.61
C VAL A 85 3.88 -13.78 26.49
N ARG A 86 2.96 -13.70 25.55
CA ARG A 86 3.02 -12.70 24.45
C ARG A 86 2.89 -11.26 24.97
N LEU A 87 1.97 -11.01 25.91
CA LEU A 87 1.78 -9.69 26.53
C LEU A 87 3.03 -9.22 27.28
N LEU A 88 3.61 -10.08 28.10
CA LEU A 88 4.79 -9.76 28.92
C LEU A 88 6.02 -9.48 28.05
N GLY A 89 6.19 -10.20 26.94
CA GLY A 89 7.24 -9.87 25.98
C GLY A 89 6.96 -8.63 25.13
N ALA A 90 5.69 -8.23 25.00
CA ALA A 90 5.32 -7.04 24.22
C ALA A 90 5.40 -5.74 25.04
N SER A 91 5.19 -5.77 26.35
CA SER A 91 5.11 -4.56 27.18
C SER A 91 5.74 -4.71 28.55
N SER A 92 6.86 -4.04 28.74
CA SER A 92 7.50 -3.95 30.07
C SER A 92 6.65 -3.18 31.09
N GLU A 93 5.83 -2.23 30.64
CA GLU A 93 5.00 -1.43 31.56
C GLU A 93 3.75 -2.18 32.01
N LEU A 94 3.11 -2.96 31.11
CA LEU A 94 1.99 -3.81 31.50
C LEU A 94 2.47 -4.97 32.36
N GLY A 95 3.68 -5.50 32.12
CA GLY A 95 4.31 -6.47 32.98
C GLY A 95 4.52 -5.93 34.42
N ARG A 96 5.06 -4.72 34.55
CA ARG A 96 5.20 -4.06 35.86
C ARG A 96 3.86 -3.80 36.56
N HIS A 97 2.84 -3.44 35.77
CA HIS A 97 1.49 -3.26 36.31
C HIS A 97 0.97 -4.58 36.93
N LEU A 98 1.11 -5.71 36.21
CA LEU A 98 0.66 -7.02 36.69
C LEU A 98 1.45 -7.51 37.93
N ILE A 99 2.74 -7.17 38.06
CA ILE A 99 3.51 -7.45 39.27
C ILE A 99 2.94 -6.67 40.46
N ALA A 100 2.61 -5.39 40.27
CA ALA A 100 2.05 -4.54 41.30
C ALA A 100 0.58 -4.83 41.60
N HIS A 101 -0.18 -5.35 40.64
CA HIS A 101 -1.61 -5.63 40.73
C HIS A 101 -1.93 -7.01 40.13
N PRO A 102 -1.55 -8.10 40.84
CA PRO A 102 -1.71 -9.47 40.28
C PRO A 102 -3.17 -9.91 40.10
N ASP A 103 -4.12 -9.26 40.77
CA ASP A 103 -5.55 -9.51 40.55
C ASP A 103 -5.98 -9.23 39.10
N ASP A 104 -5.29 -8.33 38.41
CA ASP A 104 -5.56 -8.00 36.99
C ASP A 104 -5.10 -9.10 36.03
N LEU A 105 -4.41 -10.16 36.50
CA LEU A 105 -4.18 -11.39 35.72
C LEU A 105 -5.50 -12.05 35.30
N ALA A 106 -6.58 -11.81 36.04
CA ALA A 106 -7.91 -12.26 35.65
C ALA A 106 -8.35 -11.76 34.23
N GLU A 107 -7.87 -10.59 33.83
CA GLU A 107 -8.18 -10.06 32.49
C GLU A 107 -7.48 -10.85 31.36
N VAL A 108 -6.41 -11.58 31.66
CA VAL A 108 -5.71 -12.46 30.71
C VAL A 108 -6.40 -13.83 30.63
N ILE A 109 -7.05 -14.28 31.71
CA ILE A 109 -7.80 -15.55 31.73
C ILE A 109 -9.09 -15.44 30.91
N ARG A 110 -9.78 -14.30 31.02
CA ARG A 110 -11.05 -14.05 30.31
C ARG A 110 -10.93 -14.26 28.81
N ASP A 111 -12.02 -14.65 28.16
CA ASP A 111 -12.07 -14.74 26.70
C ASP A 111 -11.73 -13.39 26.04
N PRO A 112 -10.88 -13.39 25.02
CA PRO A 112 -10.37 -12.18 24.42
C PRO A 112 -11.39 -11.52 23.48
N VAL A 113 -12.59 -11.21 24.00
CA VAL A 113 -13.67 -10.54 23.27
C VAL A 113 -13.54 -9.04 23.41
N ARG A 114 -13.82 -8.29 22.33
CA ARG A 114 -13.94 -6.84 22.40
C ARG A 114 -15.14 -6.46 23.29
N LEU A 115 -14.93 -5.57 24.26
CA LEU A 115 -16.05 -4.98 24.99
C LEU A 115 -16.71 -3.86 24.17
N GLY A 116 -18.01 -3.74 24.35
CA GLY A 116 -18.78 -2.64 23.77
C GLY A 116 -18.48 -1.32 24.49
N HIS A 117 -18.75 -0.20 23.79
CA HIS A 117 -18.60 1.15 24.33
C HIS A 117 -19.33 1.32 25.68
N ASP A 118 -20.58 0.88 25.75
CA ASP A 118 -21.43 1.05 26.95
C ASP A 118 -20.89 0.23 28.12
N GLU A 119 -20.43 -1.00 27.88
CA GLU A 119 -19.83 -1.86 28.90
C GLU A 119 -18.58 -1.23 29.53
N ILE A 120 -17.73 -0.62 28.69
CA ILE A 120 -16.52 0.08 29.17
C ILE A 120 -16.91 1.34 29.97
N CYS A 121 -17.88 2.10 29.48
CA CYS A 121 -18.36 3.30 30.17
C CYS A 121 -18.99 2.97 31.52
N ASP A 122 -19.80 1.93 31.58
CA ASP A 122 -20.48 1.50 32.82
C ASP A 122 -19.46 1.02 33.88
N ASP A 123 -18.48 0.18 33.49
CA ASP A 123 -17.39 -0.26 34.40
C ASP A 123 -16.62 0.96 34.98
N LEU A 124 -16.26 1.92 34.12
CA LEU A 124 -15.49 3.09 34.57
C LEU A 124 -16.31 4.06 35.41
N LEU A 125 -17.61 4.19 35.16
CA LEU A 125 -18.52 4.95 36.00
C LEU A 125 -18.71 4.28 37.37
N GLU A 126 -18.80 2.95 37.42
CA GLU A 126 -18.86 2.20 38.67
C GLU A 126 -17.59 2.41 39.52
N VAL A 127 -16.40 2.40 38.88
CA VAL A 127 -15.10 2.66 39.55
C VAL A 127 -15.07 3.98 40.31
N VAL A 128 -15.76 5.02 39.81
CA VAL A 128 -15.86 6.33 40.48
C VAL A 128 -17.11 6.48 41.30
N GLY A 129 -17.95 5.43 41.39
CA GLY A 129 -19.20 5.44 42.17
C GLY A 129 -20.22 6.42 41.60
N ALA A 130 -20.29 6.54 40.29
CA ALA A 130 -21.14 7.55 39.62
C ALA A 130 -22.62 7.22 39.79
N HIS A 131 -23.43 8.28 39.92
CA HIS A 131 -24.87 8.20 40.00
C HIS A 131 -25.53 9.36 39.23
N LYS A 132 -26.83 9.30 39.02
CA LYS A 132 -27.58 10.35 38.33
C LYS A 132 -28.04 11.42 39.32
N GLU A 133 -27.74 12.67 39.02
CA GLU A 133 -28.31 13.85 39.64
C GLU A 133 -29.05 14.65 38.57
N GLY A 134 -30.37 14.43 38.46
CA GLY A 134 -31.16 14.95 37.35
C GLY A 134 -30.70 14.40 36.01
N GLU A 135 -30.33 15.29 35.12
CA GLU A 135 -29.79 14.93 33.76
C GLU A 135 -28.29 14.62 33.82
N PHE A 136 -27.60 14.92 34.92
CA PHE A 136 -26.13 14.82 34.98
C PHE A 136 -25.67 13.53 35.64
N THR A 137 -24.56 13.01 35.24
CA THR A 137 -23.85 11.93 35.89
C THR A 137 -22.76 12.54 36.78
N VAL A 138 -22.79 12.25 38.08
CA VAL A 138 -21.90 12.82 39.11
C VAL A 138 -21.23 11.69 39.89
N ALA A 139 -19.96 11.84 40.23
CA ALA A 139 -19.25 10.82 41.01
C ALA A 139 -19.65 10.88 42.50
N GLY A 140 -19.85 9.70 43.14
CA GLY A 140 -20.23 9.57 44.56
C GLY A 140 -19.05 9.51 45.51
N THR A 141 -17.82 9.61 45.01
CA THR A 141 -16.58 9.40 45.81
C THR A 141 -15.62 10.59 45.67
N PRO A 142 -14.79 10.89 46.72
CA PRO A 142 -13.81 11.96 46.68
C PRO A 142 -12.86 11.84 45.50
N THR A 143 -12.62 12.95 44.77
CA THR A 143 -11.87 13.00 43.52
C THR A 143 -10.45 12.43 43.63
N GLY A 144 -9.69 12.70 44.67
CA GLY A 144 -8.30 12.23 44.78
C GLY A 144 -8.17 10.71 44.67
N PRO A 145 -8.74 9.93 45.62
CA PRO A 145 -8.70 8.47 45.58
C PRO A 145 -9.40 7.87 44.36
N ALA A 146 -10.48 8.50 43.89
CA ALA A 146 -11.22 8.01 42.72
C ALA A 146 -10.44 8.20 41.42
N SER A 147 -9.66 9.29 41.30
CA SER A 147 -8.77 9.49 40.13
C SER A 147 -7.69 8.42 40.05
N ASP A 148 -7.15 7.94 41.18
CA ASP A 148 -6.18 6.84 41.19
C ASP A 148 -6.83 5.50 40.80
N ARG A 149 -8.05 5.21 41.33
CA ARG A 149 -8.79 4.04 40.89
C ARG A 149 -9.09 4.08 39.37
N LEU A 150 -9.42 5.25 38.82
CA LEU A 150 -9.63 5.43 37.39
C LEU A 150 -8.36 5.16 36.59
N ARG A 151 -7.17 5.56 37.06
CA ARG A 151 -5.89 5.24 36.45
C ARG A 151 -5.59 3.75 36.41
N LEU A 152 -5.87 3.06 37.54
CA LEU A 152 -5.70 1.61 37.65
C LEU A 152 -6.70 0.87 36.74
N ALA A 153 -7.96 1.29 36.69
CA ALA A 153 -8.96 0.73 35.79
C ALA A 153 -8.56 0.91 34.31
N ASN A 154 -8.04 2.07 33.93
CA ASN A 154 -7.47 2.27 32.62
C ASN A 154 -6.35 1.25 32.29
N ARG A 155 -5.44 0.98 33.23
CA ARG A 155 -4.38 -0.02 33.06
C ARG A 155 -4.93 -1.44 32.92
N ARG A 156 -5.93 -1.80 33.71
CA ARG A 156 -6.65 -3.08 33.63
C ARG A 156 -7.27 -3.28 32.26
N HIS A 157 -7.98 -2.28 31.73
CA HIS A 157 -8.50 -2.33 30.35
C HIS A 157 -7.40 -2.44 29.30
N LEU A 158 -6.26 -1.74 29.47
CA LEU A 158 -5.12 -1.86 28.54
C LEU A 158 -4.51 -3.27 28.60
N VAL A 159 -4.43 -3.93 29.75
CA VAL A 159 -3.99 -5.34 29.86
C VAL A 159 -4.90 -6.23 29.01
N ARG A 160 -6.22 -6.09 29.14
CA ARG A 160 -7.20 -6.88 28.38
C ARG A 160 -7.11 -6.63 26.87
N ILE A 161 -7.11 -5.35 26.43
CA ILE A 161 -7.01 -4.99 25.03
C ILE A 161 -5.68 -5.48 24.44
N ALA A 162 -4.57 -5.27 25.16
CA ALA A 162 -3.25 -5.67 24.69
C ALA A 162 -3.08 -7.18 24.63
N SER A 163 -3.60 -7.94 25.62
CA SER A 163 -3.54 -9.41 25.60
C SER A 163 -4.27 -9.99 24.37
N ARG A 164 -5.41 -9.41 23.99
CA ARG A 164 -6.15 -9.75 22.76
C ARG A 164 -5.36 -9.38 21.51
N ASP A 165 -4.80 -8.17 21.45
CA ASP A 165 -4.06 -7.65 20.30
C ASP A 165 -2.80 -8.48 19.98
N VAL A 166 -2.00 -8.82 21.02
CA VAL A 166 -0.75 -9.60 20.80
C VAL A 166 -0.98 -11.08 20.57
N SER A 167 -2.21 -11.56 20.81
CA SER A 167 -2.57 -12.97 20.63
C SER A 167 -3.17 -13.28 19.28
N ALA A 168 -3.50 -12.26 18.49
CA ALA A 168 -4.01 -12.44 17.15
C ALA A 168 -2.94 -13.06 16.22
N ASP A 169 -3.37 -14.04 15.40
CA ASP A 169 -2.51 -14.67 14.40
C ASP A 169 -2.04 -13.67 13.34
N ASP A 170 -2.93 -12.81 12.90
CA ASP A 170 -2.62 -11.66 12.04
C ASP A 170 -3.10 -10.36 12.72
N PRO A 171 -2.18 -9.56 13.28
CA PRO A 171 -2.54 -8.30 13.92
C PRO A 171 -3.11 -7.25 12.96
N THR A 172 -2.89 -7.39 11.65
CA THR A 172 -3.45 -6.45 10.66
C THR A 172 -4.95 -6.63 10.45
N GLU A 173 -5.50 -7.79 10.76
CA GLU A 173 -6.93 -8.05 10.65
C GLU A 173 -7.73 -7.41 11.78
N ILE A 174 -7.18 -7.35 13.00
CA ILE A 174 -7.88 -6.84 14.18
C ILE A 174 -7.54 -5.40 14.55
N ILE A 175 -6.62 -4.76 13.86
CA ILE A 175 -6.12 -3.41 14.19
C ILE A 175 -7.23 -2.35 14.20
N GLU A 176 -8.24 -2.48 13.33
CA GLU A 176 -9.39 -1.57 13.31
C GLU A 176 -10.19 -1.71 14.62
N ASP A 177 -10.44 -2.93 15.07
CA ASP A 177 -11.17 -3.22 16.31
C ASP A 177 -10.42 -2.80 17.56
N VAL A 178 -9.10 -3.07 17.60
CA VAL A 178 -8.25 -2.64 18.72
C VAL A 178 -8.21 -1.12 18.84
N ALA A 179 -8.07 -0.41 17.73
CA ALA A 179 -8.04 1.04 17.71
C ALA A 179 -9.38 1.67 18.11
N ALA A 180 -10.50 1.04 17.73
CA ALA A 180 -11.83 1.47 18.13
C ALA A 180 -12.08 1.22 19.62
N GLU A 181 -11.68 0.07 20.15
CA GLU A 181 -11.82 -0.23 21.58
C GLU A 181 -10.96 0.70 22.47
N LEU A 182 -9.76 1.09 22.00
CA LEU A 182 -8.96 2.12 22.67
C LEU A 182 -9.64 3.50 22.66
N ALA A 183 -10.39 3.82 21.60
CA ALA A 183 -11.18 5.06 21.56
C ALA A 183 -12.41 4.96 22.47
N ASP A 184 -13.08 3.81 22.52
CA ASP A 184 -14.19 3.55 23.46
C ASP A 184 -13.70 3.66 24.91
N LEU A 185 -12.50 3.16 25.22
CA LEU A 185 -11.85 3.34 26.52
C LEU A 185 -11.60 4.83 26.85
N ALA A 186 -11.18 5.61 25.85
CA ALA A 186 -10.98 7.04 26.04
C ALA A 186 -12.30 7.76 26.31
N ASP A 187 -13.39 7.38 25.64
CA ASP A 187 -14.73 7.93 25.86
C ASP A 187 -15.19 7.65 27.32
N GLY A 188 -15.03 6.40 27.78
CA GLY A 188 -15.38 6.01 29.14
C GLY A 188 -14.54 6.74 30.21
N ILE A 189 -13.24 6.86 30.01
CA ILE A 189 -12.34 7.60 30.92
C ILE A 189 -12.73 9.08 31.01
N VAL A 190 -12.97 9.73 29.87
CA VAL A 190 -13.36 11.15 29.83
C VAL A 190 -14.75 11.35 30.48
N THR A 191 -15.66 10.40 30.28
CA THR A 191 -16.99 10.40 30.89
C THR A 191 -16.89 10.27 32.42
N ALA A 192 -16.09 9.34 32.93
CA ALA A 192 -15.85 9.17 34.38
C ALA A 192 -15.11 10.37 34.98
N ALA A 193 -14.10 10.91 34.26
CA ALA A 193 -13.41 12.12 34.69
C ALA A 193 -14.33 13.34 34.75
N LEU A 194 -15.30 13.46 33.83
CA LEU A 194 -16.30 14.51 33.89
C LEU A 194 -17.26 14.34 35.05
N ALA A 195 -17.64 13.10 35.40
CA ALA A 195 -18.44 12.83 36.61
C ALA A 195 -17.72 13.27 37.88
N LEU A 196 -16.39 13.00 37.96
CA LEU A 196 -15.56 13.49 39.07
C LEU A 196 -15.46 15.02 39.07
N ALA A 197 -15.27 15.65 37.91
CA ALA A 197 -15.20 17.10 37.81
C ALA A 197 -16.49 17.79 38.27
N ARG A 198 -17.64 17.17 37.98
CA ARG A 198 -18.96 17.66 38.44
C ARG A 198 -19.11 17.55 39.93
N ALA A 199 -18.65 16.47 40.53
CA ALA A 199 -18.69 16.31 42.00
C ALA A 199 -17.94 17.43 42.76
N ASP A 200 -16.85 17.94 42.14
CA ASP A 200 -16.06 19.04 42.71
C ASP A 200 -16.57 20.45 42.34
N CYS A 201 -17.60 20.53 41.47
CA CYS A 201 -18.16 21.80 40.99
C CYS A 201 -19.64 21.99 41.43
N PRO A 202 -19.89 22.76 42.44
CA PRO A 202 -21.28 22.93 42.99
C PRO A 202 -22.28 23.47 41.96
N ASP A 203 -21.79 24.31 41.04
CA ASP A 203 -22.63 24.96 40.02
C ASP A 203 -22.73 24.13 38.73
N HIS A 204 -22.28 22.87 38.71
CA HIS A 204 -22.22 22.04 37.50
C HIS A 204 -23.57 21.89 36.78
N ALA A 205 -24.68 21.94 37.54
CA ALA A 205 -26.04 21.80 36.97
C ALA A 205 -26.49 23.01 36.14
N ASP A 206 -25.81 24.16 36.21
CA ASP A 206 -26.13 25.36 35.46
C ASP A 206 -25.56 25.35 34.04
N ALA A 207 -24.69 24.41 33.71
CA ALA A 207 -24.04 24.33 32.39
C ALA A 207 -24.12 22.95 31.74
N ARG A 208 -24.61 22.90 30.51
CA ARG A 208 -24.49 21.74 29.64
C ARG A 208 -23.12 21.81 28.93
N LEU A 209 -22.34 20.79 29.01
CA LEU A 209 -21.02 20.67 28.38
C LEU A 209 -21.00 19.44 27.50
N ALA A 210 -20.74 19.63 26.20
CA ALA A 210 -20.41 18.57 25.25
C ALA A 210 -18.89 18.53 25.03
N ILE A 211 -18.32 17.34 25.07
CA ILE A 211 -16.92 17.06 24.71
C ILE A 211 -16.94 16.36 23.37
N ILE A 212 -16.28 16.96 22.38
CA ILE A 212 -16.20 16.49 21.01
C ILE A 212 -14.83 15.88 20.77
N ALA A 213 -14.77 14.58 20.53
CA ALA A 213 -13.55 13.90 20.12
C ALA A 213 -13.15 14.31 18.70
N MET A 214 -11.88 14.58 18.53
CA MET A 214 -11.25 14.97 17.27
C MET A 214 -10.17 13.98 16.88
N GLY A 215 -9.51 14.18 15.76
CA GLY A 215 -8.34 13.41 15.35
C GLY A 215 -8.58 11.90 15.35
N LYS A 216 -7.62 11.13 15.87
CA LYS A 216 -7.70 9.66 15.94
C LYS A 216 -8.83 9.18 16.88
N CYS A 217 -9.05 9.86 17.98
CA CYS A 217 -10.13 9.52 18.90
C CYS A 217 -11.51 9.71 18.26
N GLY A 218 -11.73 10.83 17.58
CA GLY A 218 -12.98 11.11 16.87
C GLY A 218 -13.27 10.12 15.74
N ALA A 219 -12.22 9.61 15.09
CA ALA A 219 -12.34 8.59 14.04
C ALA A 219 -12.44 7.15 14.58
N GLN A 220 -12.37 6.93 15.89
CA GLN A 220 -12.21 5.61 16.50
C GLN A 220 -10.98 4.84 15.98
N GLU A 221 -9.89 5.56 15.83
CA GLU A 221 -8.58 5.06 15.36
C GLU A 221 -7.47 5.35 16.40
N LEU A 222 -7.76 5.23 17.70
CA LEU A 222 -6.82 5.62 18.75
C LEU A 222 -5.64 4.63 18.83
N ASN A 223 -4.54 5.08 19.42
CA ASN A 223 -3.36 4.28 19.73
C ASN A 223 -3.30 3.97 21.22
N TYR A 224 -2.41 3.02 21.62
CA TYR A 224 -2.15 2.75 23.05
C TYR A 224 -1.73 4.00 23.82
N ILE A 225 -0.85 4.81 23.24
CA ILE A 225 -0.46 6.11 23.81
C ILE A 225 -0.57 7.18 22.72
N SER A 226 -1.59 8.01 22.86
CA SER A 226 -1.88 9.16 21.99
C SER A 226 -2.37 10.31 22.84
N ASP A 227 -2.24 11.54 22.36
CA ASP A 227 -3.07 12.63 22.85
C ASP A 227 -4.51 12.34 22.45
N VAL A 228 -5.44 12.68 23.31
CA VAL A 228 -6.87 12.66 23.02
C VAL A 228 -7.26 14.07 22.60
N ASP A 229 -7.38 14.26 21.29
CA ASP A 229 -7.76 15.56 20.72
C ASP A 229 -9.24 15.83 20.98
N VAL A 230 -9.58 16.99 21.57
CA VAL A 230 -10.97 17.35 21.90
C VAL A 230 -11.28 18.80 21.61
N MET A 231 -12.58 19.09 21.48
CA MET A 231 -13.17 20.44 21.57
C MET A 231 -14.30 20.43 22.58
N TYR A 232 -14.58 21.62 23.11
CA TYR A 232 -15.60 21.81 24.15
C TYR A 232 -16.66 22.79 23.69
N VAL A 233 -17.93 22.38 23.79
CA VAL A 233 -19.08 23.23 23.49
C VAL A 233 -19.97 23.29 24.71
N ALA A 234 -20.44 24.50 25.08
CA ALA A 234 -21.30 24.67 26.24
C ALA A 234 -22.55 25.49 25.91
N GLU A 235 -23.61 25.21 26.63
CA GLU A 235 -24.84 25.97 26.65
C GLU A 235 -25.35 26.15 28.09
N PRO A 236 -26.11 27.19 28.40
CA PRO A 236 -26.85 27.27 29.65
C PRO A 236 -27.78 26.06 29.82
N ALA A 237 -27.89 25.57 31.04
CA ALA A 237 -28.81 24.46 31.33
C ALA A 237 -30.29 24.91 31.28
N ASN A 238 -30.54 26.19 31.56
CA ASN A 238 -31.87 26.81 31.56
C ASN A 238 -31.76 28.30 31.23
N ASP A 239 -32.90 28.98 31.04
CA ASP A 239 -32.99 30.42 30.66
C ASP A 239 -32.52 31.40 31.74
N ASP A 240 -32.41 30.96 33.02
CA ASP A 240 -31.95 31.78 34.13
C ASP A 240 -30.42 31.92 34.17
N VAL A 241 -29.71 31.10 33.42
CA VAL A 241 -28.25 31.10 33.37
C VAL A 241 -27.74 31.82 32.12
N SER A 242 -26.83 32.76 32.33
CA SER A 242 -26.21 33.45 31.19
C SER A 242 -25.22 32.56 30.44
N GLY A 243 -25.09 32.75 29.12
CA GLY A 243 -24.09 32.04 28.31
C GLY A 243 -22.65 32.21 28.82
N ALA A 244 -22.32 33.40 29.36
CA ALA A 244 -21.00 33.66 29.96
C ALA A 244 -20.77 32.84 31.26
N SER A 245 -21.82 32.68 32.05
CA SER A 245 -21.78 31.85 33.28
C SER A 245 -21.59 30.37 32.93
N ALA A 246 -22.37 29.87 31.96
CA ALA A 246 -22.24 28.49 31.48
C ALA A 246 -20.85 28.21 30.92
N VAL A 247 -20.25 29.08 30.12
CA VAL A 247 -18.89 28.97 29.62
C VAL A 247 -17.85 28.95 30.76
N THR A 248 -18.06 29.76 31.78
CA THR A 248 -17.16 29.80 32.95
C THR A 248 -17.18 28.47 33.71
N ILE A 249 -18.35 27.92 33.99
CA ILE A 249 -18.54 26.62 34.66
C ILE A 249 -17.96 25.50 33.77
N ALA A 250 -18.34 25.44 32.53
CA ALA A 250 -17.85 24.44 31.57
C ALA A 250 -16.32 24.48 31.40
N THR A 251 -15.72 25.68 31.46
CA THR A 251 -14.25 25.83 31.44
C THR A 251 -13.59 25.18 32.67
N LYS A 252 -14.18 25.33 33.87
CA LYS A 252 -13.68 24.66 35.10
C LYS A 252 -13.79 23.15 34.94
N LEU A 253 -14.91 22.63 34.43
CA LEU A 253 -15.13 21.20 34.22
C LEU A 253 -14.11 20.65 33.22
N ALA A 254 -13.97 21.28 32.06
CA ALA A 254 -13.03 20.89 31.00
C ALA A 254 -11.57 20.89 31.49
N ALA A 255 -11.15 21.93 32.21
CA ALA A 255 -9.82 22.01 32.80
C ALA A 255 -9.57 20.94 33.88
N SER A 256 -10.61 20.59 34.63
CA SER A 256 -10.53 19.51 35.63
C SER A 256 -10.37 18.14 34.96
N VAL A 257 -11.16 17.83 33.94
CA VAL A 257 -11.04 16.62 33.12
C VAL A 257 -9.64 16.48 32.56
N ALA A 258 -9.13 17.50 31.87
CA ALA A 258 -7.79 17.49 31.27
C ALA A 258 -6.70 17.26 32.31
N ARG A 259 -6.80 17.90 33.49
CA ARG A 259 -5.84 17.71 34.59
C ARG A 259 -5.89 16.31 35.17
N MET A 260 -7.07 15.73 35.41
CA MET A 260 -7.20 14.36 35.95
C MET A 260 -6.61 13.31 35.04
N CYS A 261 -6.80 13.43 33.71
CA CYS A 261 -6.25 12.51 32.74
C CYS A 261 -4.71 12.66 32.60
N SER A 262 -4.18 13.90 32.62
CA SER A 262 -2.76 14.18 32.39
C SER A 262 -1.88 14.17 33.65
N ALA A 263 -2.45 14.38 34.82
CA ALA A 263 -1.68 14.46 36.08
C ALA A 263 -1.05 13.11 36.40
N HIS A 264 0.20 13.17 36.93
CA HIS A 264 0.95 12.01 37.40
C HIS A 264 0.69 11.79 38.88
N SER A 265 0.47 10.55 39.30
CA SER A 265 0.37 10.10 40.68
C SER A 265 1.14 8.81 40.90
N GLY A 266 1.05 8.22 42.09
CA GLY A 266 1.58 6.89 42.35
C GLY A 266 0.98 5.79 41.48
N ALA A 267 -0.29 5.98 40.99
CA ALA A 267 -0.95 5.10 40.06
C ALA A 267 -0.63 5.41 38.55
N GLY A 268 0.32 6.32 38.27
CA GLY A 268 0.69 6.72 36.93
C GLY A 268 -0.13 7.90 36.37
N SER A 269 -0.17 8.01 35.05
CA SER A 269 -1.01 8.94 34.32
C SER A 269 -1.82 8.19 33.23
N ILE A 270 -2.87 8.81 32.70
CA ILE A 270 -3.66 8.20 31.61
C ILE A 270 -3.14 8.73 30.28
N TRP A 271 -3.68 9.84 29.79
CA TRP A 271 -3.26 10.51 28.56
C TRP A 271 -3.23 12.02 28.71
N GLN A 272 -2.62 12.68 27.75
CA GLN A 272 -2.77 14.12 27.59
C GLN A 272 -4.05 14.41 26.82
N VAL A 273 -4.94 15.22 27.36
CA VAL A 273 -6.12 15.75 26.66
C VAL A 273 -5.70 17.04 25.97
N ASP A 274 -5.75 17.06 24.63
CA ASP A 274 -5.30 18.18 23.81
C ASP A 274 -6.49 18.89 23.16
N ALA A 275 -6.64 20.17 23.43
CA ALA A 275 -7.67 21.01 22.85
C ALA A 275 -7.12 22.02 21.81
N ALA A 276 -5.93 21.75 21.23
CA ALA A 276 -5.29 22.65 20.28
C ALA A 276 -6.02 22.76 18.92
N LEU A 277 -6.91 21.82 18.60
CA LEU A 277 -7.75 21.87 17.39
C LEU A 277 -8.98 22.78 17.53
N ARG A 278 -9.19 23.40 18.69
CA ARG A 278 -10.29 24.35 18.88
C ARG A 278 -10.07 25.65 18.08
N PRO A 279 -11.14 26.41 17.80
CA PRO A 279 -11.05 27.72 17.16
C PRO A 279 -9.96 28.62 17.74
N GLU A 280 -9.11 29.19 16.88
CA GLU A 280 -7.92 29.98 17.21
C GLU A 280 -6.82 29.20 17.95
N GLY A 281 -6.93 27.87 18.04
CA GLY A 281 -5.94 27.02 18.70
C GLY A 281 -5.73 27.39 20.17
N ASN A 282 -4.47 27.35 20.62
CA ASN A 282 -4.14 27.70 22.01
C ASN A 282 -4.32 29.18 22.40
N ALA A 283 -4.52 30.08 21.43
CA ALA A 283 -4.81 31.47 21.69
C ALA A 283 -6.30 31.74 21.97
N GLY A 284 -7.21 30.84 21.51
CA GLY A 284 -8.64 30.98 21.72
C GLY A 284 -9.12 30.43 23.07
N PRO A 285 -10.35 30.81 23.48
CA PRO A 285 -10.96 30.30 24.70
C PRO A 285 -11.10 28.76 24.65
N LEU A 286 -10.94 28.10 25.82
CA LEU A 286 -11.00 26.64 25.92
C LEU A 286 -12.39 26.11 25.56
N VAL A 287 -13.45 26.79 26.00
CA VAL A 287 -14.86 26.43 25.79
C VAL A 287 -15.55 27.55 25.05
N ARG A 288 -16.42 27.25 24.11
CA ARG A 288 -17.26 28.20 23.39
C ARG A 288 -18.74 27.79 23.41
N THR A 289 -19.63 28.75 23.27
CA THR A 289 -21.05 28.48 23.01
C THR A 289 -21.24 28.02 21.57
N MET A 290 -22.39 27.38 21.28
CA MET A 290 -22.78 26.95 19.92
C MET A 290 -22.78 28.14 18.95
N ASP A 291 -23.35 29.30 19.33
CA ASP A 291 -23.39 30.49 18.48
C ASP A 291 -21.98 31.04 18.19
N SER A 292 -21.11 31.04 19.20
CA SER A 292 -19.70 31.43 19.03
C SER A 292 -18.96 30.49 18.07
N MET A 293 -19.20 29.18 18.15
CA MET A 293 -18.66 28.15 17.22
C MET A 293 -19.16 28.41 15.81
N ARG A 294 -20.47 28.60 15.62
CA ARG A 294 -21.08 28.91 14.33
C ARG A 294 -20.45 30.14 13.69
N THR A 295 -20.41 31.24 14.44
CA THR A 295 -19.85 32.51 13.96
C THR A 295 -18.37 32.36 13.53
N TYR A 296 -17.61 31.58 14.26
CA TYR A 296 -16.21 31.34 13.92
C TYR A 296 -16.06 30.55 12.62
N TYR A 297 -16.75 29.42 12.49
CA TYR A 297 -16.64 28.56 11.31
C TYR A 297 -17.20 29.20 10.05
N GLU A 298 -18.20 30.07 10.16
CA GLU A 298 -18.74 30.84 9.03
C GLU A 298 -17.80 31.96 8.54
N LYS A 299 -16.97 32.55 9.43
CA LYS A 299 -16.27 33.80 9.09
C LYS A 299 -14.74 33.71 9.13
N TRP A 300 -14.16 32.82 9.95
CA TRP A 300 -12.75 32.92 10.31
C TRP A 300 -11.98 31.61 10.12
N ALA A 301 -12.66 30.48 10.06
CA ALA A 301 -12.03 29.17 9.97
C ALA A 301 -11.24 28.99 8.68
N LYS A 302 -10.13 28.29 8.77
CA LYS A 302 -9.24 27.95 7.65
C LYS A 302 -9.57 26.57 7.11
N ASN A 303 -9.21 26.29 5.88
CA ASN A 303 -9.47 25.03 5.18
C ASN A 303 -9.02 23.78 5.98
N TRP A 304 -7.88 23.84 6.67
CA TRP A 304 -7.39 22.73 7.47
C TRP A 304 -8.25 22.41 8.71
N GLU A 305 -8.98 23.40 9.24
CA GLU A 305 -9.88 23.18 10.38
C GLU A 305 -11.10 22.35 9.96
N PHE A 306 -11.63 22.59 8.77
CA PHE A 306 -12.70 21.75 8.21
C PHE A 306 -12.20 20.33 7.92
N GLN A 307 -10.95 20.17 7.49
CA GLN A 307 -10.33 18.84 7.37
C GLN A 307 -10.24 18.12 8.72
N ALA A 308 -9.92 18.83 9.80
CA ALA A 308 -9.91 18.26 11.14
C ALA A 308 -11.31 17.84 11.61
N LEU A 309 -12.35 18.64 11.28
CA LEU A 309 -13.74 18.37 11.60
C LEU A 309 -14.35 17.14 10.91
N LEU A 310 -13.72 16.59 9.85
CA LEU A 310 -14.13 15.32 9.26
C LEU A 310 -14.22 14.18 10.29
N LYS A 311 -13.41 14.26 11.33
CA LYS A 311 -13.31 13.26 12.39
C LYS A 311 -14.08 13.64 13.66
N ALA A 312 -14.81 14.75 13.68
CA ALA A 312 -15.55 15.20 14.84
C ALA A 312 -16.65 14.22 15.25
N ARG A 313 -16.72 13.87 16.55
CA ARG A 313 -17.70 12.96 17.13
C ARG A 313 -18.02 13.36 18.56
N PRO A 314 -19.29 13.41 19.00
CA PRO A 314 -19.63 13.53 20.41
C PRO A 314 -19.00 12.35 21.18
N MET A 315 -18.31 12.62 22.32
CA MET A 315 -17.63 11.59 23.08
C MET A 315 -18.13 11.50 24.53
N ALA A 316 -18.38 12.62 25.16
CA ALA A 316 -18.76 12.67 26.57
C ALA A 316 -19.58 13.93 26.91
N GLY A 317 -20.23 13.94 28.05
CA GLY A 317 -21.04 15.05 28.50
C GLY A 317 -22.44 15.04 27.93
N ASP A 318 -22.89 16.18 27.39
CA ASP A 318 -24.18 16.30 26.72
C ASP A 318 -24.02 15.90 25.24
N LEU A 319 -24.38 14.64 24.96
CA LEU A 319 -24.23 14.04 23.61
C LEU A 319 -25.18 14.69 22.59
N ASP A 320 -26.37 15.17 23.02
CA ASP A 320 -27.31 15.87 22.12
C ASP A 320 -26.74 17.22 21.68
N LEU A 321 -26.21 18.01 22.60
CA LEU A 321 -25.48 19.24 22.28
C LEU A 321 -24.30 18.95 21.33
N GLY A 322 -23.57 17.87 21.60
CA GLY A 322 -22.47 17.43 20.74
C GLY A 322 -22.92 17.06 19.33
N GLN A 323 -24.04 16.34 19.21
CA GLN A 323 -24.60 15.96 17.92
C GLN A 323 -25.08 17.19 17.14
N ARG A 324 -25.74 18.13 17.78
CA ARG A 324 -26.15 19.42 17.19
C ARG A 324 -24.95 20.22 16.69
N PHE A 325 -23.82 20.16 17.39
CA PHE A 325 -22.58 20.78 16.93
C PHE A 325 -22.08 20.14 15.64
N VAL A 326 -21.98 18.80 15.58
CA VAL A 326 -21.55 18.07 14.39
C VAL A 326 -22.46 18.35 13.20
N GLU A 327 -23.76 18.37 13.42
CA GLU A 327 -24.76 18.72 12.38
C GLU A 327 -24.60 20.16 11.87
N MET A 328 -24.31 21.11 12.76
CA MET A 328 -24.08 22.50 12.41
C MET A 328 -22.86 22.70 11.51
N VAL A 329 -21.73 22.02 11.82
CA VAL A 329 -20.49 22.17 11.03
C VAL A 329 -20.45 21.31 9.77
N SER A 330 -21.24 20.25 9.71
CA SER A 330 -21.22 19.29 8.59
C SER A 330 -21.41 19.92 7.21
N PRO A 331 -22.39 20.81 6.96
CA PRO A 331 -22.52 21.46 5.66
C PRO A 331 -21.26 22.25 5.24
N MET A 332 -20.61 22.91 6.20
CA MET A 332 -19.40 23.70 5.94
C MET A 332 -18.20 22.81 5.59
N VAL A 333 -18.07 21.69 6.29
CA VAL A 333 -17.03 20.68 6.01
C VAL A 333 -17.12 20.18 4.56
N TRP A 334 -18.33 19.85 4.11
CA TRP A 334 -18.49 19.29 2.76
C TRP A 334 -18.46 20.34 1.63
N GLN A 335 -18.51 21.63 1.96
CA GLN A 335 -18.38 22.72 1.00
C GLN A 335 -16.91 23.13 0.77
N VAL A 336 -16.01 22.87 1.71
CA VAL A 336 -14.60 23.35 1.66
C VAL A 336 -13.83 22.84 0.44
N GLY A 337 -14.16 21.66 -0.07
CA GLY A 337 -13.49 21.10 -1.24
C GLY A 337 -13.66 21.90 -2.53
N GLU A 338 -14.64 22.82 -2.59
CA GLU A 338 -14.87 23.72 -3.72
C GLU A 338 -14.17 25.08 -3.55
N ALA A 339 -13.57 25.33 -2.39
CA ALA A 339 -12.88 26.58 -2.14
C ALA A 339 -11.64 26.70 -3.04
N GLU A 340 -11.49 27.87 -3.67
CA GLU A 340 -10.33 28.19 -4.47
C GLU A 340 -9.06 28.08 -3.59
N GLY A 341 -8.04 27.35 -4.06
CA GLY A 341 -6.80 27.16 -3.32
C GLY A 341 -6.80 26.00 -2.30
N PHE A 342 -7.90 25.29 -2.05
CA PHE A 342 -7.97 24.21 -1.06
C PHE A 342 -6.87 23.14 -1.23
N VAL A 343 -6.73 22.63 -2.45
CA VAL A 343 -5.72 21.56 -2.73
C VAL A 343 -4.29 22.08 -2.59
N PRO A 344 -3.89 23.23 -3.17
CA PRO A 344 -2.58 23.84 -2.93
C PRO A 344 -2.25 24.08 -1.45
N GLU A 345 -3.20 24.58 -0.66
CA GLU A 345 -2.99 24.82 0.77
C GLU A 345 -2.78 23.53 1.56
N THR A 346 -3.56 22.49 1.27
CA THR A 346 -3.39 21.15 1.86
C THR A 346 -2.01 20.58 1.56
N ARG A 347 -1.51 20.77 0.34
CA ARG A 347 -0.13 20.39 -0.06
C ARG A 347 0.93 21.16 0.69
N ALA A 348 0.80 22.49 0.73
CA ALA A 348 1.76 23.34 1.42
C ALA A 348 1.85 22.96 2.90
N MET A 349 0.72 22.67 3.53
CA MET A 349 0.67 22.18 4.91
C MET A 349 1.41 20.84 5.03
N ARG A 350 1.15 19.86 4.16
CA ARG A 350 1.83 18.55 4.19
C ARG A 350 3.34 18.69 4.00
N THR A 351 3.77 19.49 3.02
CA THR A 351 5.19 19.77 2.77
C THR A 351 5.87 20.38 3.99
N ARG A 352 5.21 21.31 4.65
CA ARG A 352 5.71 21.94 5.89
C ARG A 352 5.89 20.91 6.99
N VAL A 353 4.91 20.02 7.22
CA VAL A 353 5.00 18.97 8.25
C VAL A 353 6.19 18.05 8.00
N VAL A 354 6.39 17.60 6.76
CA VAL A 354 7.56 16.76 6.41
C VAL A 354 8.88 17.47 6.62
N SER A 355 8.95 18.77 6.31
CA SER A 355 10.17 19.56 6.46
C SER A 355 10.60 19.75 7.92
N LEU A 356 9.66 19.66 8.87
CA LEU A 356 9.94 19.79 10.31
C LEU A 356 10.53 18.51 10.93
N ILE A 357 10.54 17.39 10.21
CA ILE A 357 11.11 16.14 10.72
C ILE A 357 12.63 16.27 10.81
N ALA A 358 13.17 16.04 12.01
CA ALA A 358 14.62 16.09 12.24
C ALA A 358 15.34 15.10 11.30
N ALA A 359 16.50 15.51 10.76
CA ALA A 359 17.25 14.72 9.77
C ALA A 359 17.57 13.29 10.24
N LYS A 360 17.90 13.12 11.55
CA LYS A 360 18.17 11.80 12.17
C LYS A 360 16.97 10.85 12.21
N ASN A 361 15.75 11.38 12.11
CA ASN A 361 14.51 10.61 12.17
C ASN A 361 13.93 10.32 10.77
N LYS A 362 14.48 10.94 9.71
CA LYS A 362 14.05 10.67 8.34
C LYS A 362 14.24 9.19 8.03
N GLY A 363 13.19 8.57 7.48
CA GLY A 363 13.18 7.14 7.16
C GLY A 363 12.77 6.21 8.31
N ARG A 364 12.61 6.72 9.55
CA ARG A 364 12.13 5.97 10.72
C ARG A 364 10.77 6.44 11.24
N GLU A 365 10.30 7.59 10.76
CA GLU A 365 9.08 8.25 11.23
C GLU A 365 7.84 7.63 10.58
N ILE A 366 7.10 6.81 11.33
CA ILE A 366 5.94 6.04 10.86
C ILE A 366 4.74 6.96 10.55
N LYS A 367 4.52 8.00 11.36
CA LYS A 367 3.31 8.84 11.27
C LYS A 367 3.47 10.02 10.31
N LEU A 368 4.48 10.85 10.55
CA LEU A 368 4.67 12.13 9.84
C LEU A 368 5.63 12.01 8.66
N GLY A 369 6.39 10.92 8.57
CA GLY A 369 7.33 10.63 7.50
C GLY A 369 6.69 10.62 6.13
N ALA A 370 7.50 10.80 5.10
CA ALA A 370 7.06 10.64 3.74
C ALA A 370 6.71 9.17 3.47
N GLY A 371 5.50 8.91 3.01
CA GLY A 371 4.96 7.56 2.84
C GLY A 371 4.54 6.88 4.14
N GLY A 372 4.27 7.62 5.21
CA GLY A 372 3.72 7.10 6.46
C GLY A 372 2.22 7.37 6.61
N LEU A 373 1.68 7.04 7.78
CA LEU A 373 0.25 7.09 8.11
C LEU A 373 -0.44 8.38 7.67
N ARG A 374 0.22 9.53 7.85
CA ARG A 374 -0.36 10.83 7.48
C ARG A 374 -0.61 10.97 5.98
N ASP A 375 0.18 10.35 5.13
CA ASP A 375 -0.04 10.40 3.68
C ASP A 375 -1.25 9.57 3.27
N VAL A 376 -1.50 8.44 3.92
CA VAL A 376 -2.71 7.64 3.72
C VAL A 376 -3.95 8.41 4.20
N GLU A 377 -3.91 8.97 5.43
CA GLU A 377 -4.98 9.78 6.00
C GLU A 377 -5.32 10.97 5.10
N PHE A 378 -4.31 11.73 4.64
CA PHE A 378 -4.50 12.89 3.77
C PHE A 378 -5.04 12.50 2.40
N THR A 379 -4.64 11.34 1.86
CA THR A 379 -5.18 10.83 0.59
C THR A 379 -6.68 10.59 0.71
N ALA A 380 -7.12 9.88 1.75
CA ALA A 380 -8.53 9.62 1.98
C ALA A 380 -9.32 10.92 2.22
N GLN A 381 -8.86 11.77 3.14
CA GLN A 381 -9.53 13.01 3.52
C GLN A 381 -9.65 14.02 2.37
N LEU A 382 -8.60 14.14 1.53
CA LEU A 382 -8.66 15.01 0.37
C LEU A 382 -9.78 14.58 -0.59
N LEU A 383 -9.85 13.30 -0.92
CA LEU A 383 -10.89 12.78 -1.80
C LEU A 383 -12.29 12.89 -1.17
N GLN A 384 -12.41 12.65 0.14
CA GLN A 384 -13.66 12.86 0.86
C GLN A 384 -14.13 14.31 0.75
N LEU A 385 -13.26 15.29 1.00
CA LEU A 385 -13.60 16.71 0.96
C LEU A 385 -13.95 17.21 -0.45
N VAL A 386 -13.29 16.66 -1.48
CA VAL A 386 -13.58 17.00 -2.89
C VAL A 386 -14.92 16.41 -3.36
N HIS A 387 -15.26 15.20 -2.96
CA HIS A 387 -16.39 14.46 -3.53
C HIS A 387 -17.58 14.29 -2.58
N GLY A 388 -17.37 14.40 -1.26
CA GLY A 388 -18.39 14.11 -0.24
C GLY A 388 -19.60 15.06 -0.20
N ARG A 389 -19.55 16.21 -0.90
CA ARG A 389 -20.75 17.06 -1.08
C ARG A 389 -21.78 16.37 -1.96
N GLN A 390 -21.33 15.71 -3.01
CA GLN A 390 -22.18 15.06 -3.99
C GLN A 390 -22.51 13.61 -3.62
N ASP A 391 -21.63 12.97 -2.86
CA ASP A 391 -21.75 11.56 -2.47
C ASP A 391 -21.65 11.41 -0.94
N GLU A 392 -22.82 11.26 -0.31
CA GLU A 392 -22.94 11.12 1.14
C GLU A 392 -22.33 9.81 1.67
N SER A 393 -22.16 8.78 0.83
CA SER A 393 -21.52 7.52 1.22
C SER A 393 -20.06 7.70 1.63
N LEU A 394 -19.43 8.81 1.22
CA LEU A 394 -18.06 9.18 1.59
C LEU A 394 -17.95 9.83 2.96
N ARG A 395 -19.08 10.19 3.61
CA ARG A 395 -19.13 10.91 4.88
C ARG A 395 -18.87 9.98 6.07
N VAL A 396 -17.73 9.30 6.07
CA VAL A 396 -17.27 8.40 7.13
C VAL A 396 -16.02 8.96 7.81
N ARG A 397 -15.84 8.71 9.10
CA ARG A 397 -14.78 9.33 9.91
C ARG A 397 -13.45 8.56 9.85
N ALA A 398 -13.52 7.24 9.84
CA ALA A 398 -12.33 6.38 9.88
C ALA A 398 -11.69 6.21 8.51
N THR A 399 -10.36 6.11 8.48
CA THR A 399 -9.53 6.11 7.26
C THR A 399 -9.77 4.88 6.38
N LEU A 400 -9.83 3.67 6.97
CA LEU A 400 -10.05 2.44 6.20
C LEU A 400 -11.47 2.33 5.62
N PRO A 401 -12.55 2.65 6.36
CA PRO A 401 -13.89 2.84 5.80
C PRO A 401 -13.93 3.88 4.68
N ALA A 402 -13.23 5.01 4.82
CA ALA A 402 -13.17 6.04 3.79
C ALA A 402 -12.52 5.51 2.49
N LEU A 403 -11.41 4.79 2.58
CA LEU A 403 -10.77 4.16 1.43
C LEU A 403 -11.68 3.11 0.77
N ARG A 404 -12.45 2.34 1.56
CA ARG A 404 -13.46 1.39 1.03
C ARG A 404 -14.57 2.12 0.26
N ALA A 405 -15.13 3.18 0.84
CA ALA A 405 -16.18 3.98 0.21
C ALA A 405 -15.68 4.67 -1.07
N LEU A 406 -14.49 5.26 -1.04
CA LEU A 406 -13.86 5.89 -2.20
C LEU A 406 -13.62 4.91 -3.35
N ALA A 407 -13.21 3.67 -3.05
CA ALA A 407 -13.02 2.62 -4.05
C ALA A 407 -14.36 2.13 -4.62
N ALA A 408 -15.39 2.00 -3.77
CA ALA A 408 -16.74 1.62 -4.20
C ALA A 408 -17.37 2.68 -5.11
N GLY A 409 -17.18 3.97 -4.80
CA GLY A 409 -17.63 5.10 -5.61
C GLY A 409 -16.79 5.37 -6.87
N GLY A 410 -15.65 4.67 -7.06
CA GLY A 410 -14.78 4.85 -8.23
C GLY A 410 -13.90 6.10 -8.17
N TYR A 411 -13.77 6.75 -7.03
CA TYR A 411 -12.93 7.95 -6.82
C TYR A 411 -11.45 7.64 -6.68
N ILE A 412 -11.14 6.41 -6.34
CA ILE A 412 -9.78 5.84 -6.33
C ILE A 412 -9.83 4.43 -6.94
N SER A 413 -8.79 4.04 -7.67
CA SER A 413 -8.75 2.68 -8.23
C SER A 413 -8.73 1.63 -7.11
N ARG A 414 -9.41 0.49 -7.32
CA ARG A 414 -9.46 -0.61 -6.35
C ARG A 414 -8.07 -1.07 -5.92
N GLY A 415 -7.13 -1.18 -6.88
CA GLY A 415 -5.76 -1.57 -6.58
C GLY A 415 -4.99 -0.53 -5.76
N ALA A 416 -5.20 0.78 -5.98
CA ALA A 416 -4.58 1.82 -5.15
C ALA A 416 -5.19 1.84 -3.74
N ALA A 417 -6.51 1.71 -3.62
CA ALA A 417 -7.19 1.62 -2.33
C ALA A 417 -6.71 0.42 -1.51
N GLU A 418 -6.57 -0.76 -2.14
CA GLU A 418 -6.10 -1.97 -1.45
C GLU A 418 -4.68 -1.79 -0.92
N ARG A 419 -3.76 -1.32 -1.76
CA ARG A 419 -2.39 -1.04 -1.32
C ARG A 419 -2.32 -0.02 -0.17
N LEU A 420 -3.15 1.03 -0.20
CA LEU A 420 -3.20 2.00 0.90
C LEU A 420 -3.78 1.40 2.17
N LYS A 421 -4.78 0.53 2.08
CA LYS A 421 -5.36 -0.16 3.24
C LYS A 421 -4.37 -1.12 3.88
N GLU A 422 -3.71 -1.97 3.07
CA GLU A 422 -2.68 -2.88 3.55
C GLU A 422 -1.53 -2.13 4.23
N ALA A 423 -1.03 -1.08 3.58
CA ALA A 423 0.00 -0.23 4.13
C ALA A 423 -0.43 0.42 5.46
N TYR A 424 -1.63 1.01 5.50
CA TYR A 424 -2.16 1.66 6.70
C TYR A 424 -2.28 0.69 7.88
N ARG A 425 -2.81 -0.52 7.64
CA ARG A 425 -2.91 -1.56 8.69
C ARG A 425 -1.54 -1.93 9.24
N LEU A 426 -0.58 -2.21 8.37
CA LEU A 426 0.78 -2.57 8.79
C LEU A 426 1.46 -1.43 9.56
N GLU A 427 1.37 -0.21 9.06
CA GLU A 427 1.94 0.98 9.72
C GLU A 427 1.28 1.22 11.09
N ARG A 428 -0.03 1.00 11.21
CA ARG A 428 -0.76 1.08 12.49
C ARG A 428 -0.31 0.00 13.47
N VAL A 429 -0.15 -1.25 13.01
CA VAL A 429 0.39 -2.32 13.85
C VAL A 429 1.79 -1.96 14.32
N MET A 430 2.68 -1.52 13.43
CA MET A 430 4.02 -1.09 13.82
C MET A 430 3.99 0.05 14.86
N GLU A 431 3.14 1.07 14.67
CA GLU A 431 2.96 2.18 15.61
C GLU A 431 2.47 1.68 16.98
N HIS A 432 1.49 0.77 17.01
CA HIS A 432 1.00 0.17 18.25
C HIS A 432 2.10 -0.61 18.98
N ARG A 433 2.87 -1.46 18.28
CA ARG A 433 3.92 -2.28 18.89
C ARG A 433 5.07 -1.44 19.48
N VAL A 434 5.49 -0.37 18.80
CA VAL A 434 6.55 0.50 19.36
C VAL A 434 6.06 1.31 20.58
N GLN A 435 4.78 1.68 20.62
CA GLN A 435 4.19 2.38 21.75
C GLN A 435 3.94 1.46 22.94
N MET A 436 3.43 0.25 22.70
CA MET A 436 3.07 -0.74 23.72
C MET A 436 4.28 -1.13 24.59
N PHE A 437 5.46 -1.24 24.00
CA PHE A 437 6.65 -1.73 24.69
C PHE A 437 6.94 -1.02 26.03
N ARG A 438 6.92 0.32 26.02
CA ARG A 438 7.15 1.15 27.22
C ARG A 438 6.00 2.07 27.56
N LEU A 439 4.85 1.88 26.95
CA LEU A 439 3.71 2.78 27.01
C LEU A 439 4.12 4.25 26.89
N ARG A 440 4.92 4.54 25.86
CA ARG A 440 5.43 5.89 25.57
C ARG A 440 4.95 6.38 24.21
N ARG A 441 4.64 7.67 24.15
CA ARG A 441 4.31 8.33 22.90
C ARG A 441 5.54 8.36 21.99
N THR A 442 5.52 7.53 20.94
CA THR A 442 6.55 7.49 19.91
C THR A 442 5.93 7.08 18.57
N HIS A 443 6.53 7.57 17.50
CA HIS A 443 6.17 7.24 16.11
C HIS A 443 7.42 6.82 15.32
N LEU A 444 8.51 6.50 16.03
CA LEU A 444 9.79 6.15 15.43
C LEU A 444 10.03 4.65 15.51
N LEU A 445 10.40 4.07 14.37
CA LEU A 445 11.01 2.74 14.40
C LEU A 445 12.25 2.75 15.30
N PRO A 446 12.53 1.66 16.04
CA PRO A 446 13.76 1.53 16.80
C PRO A 446 15.00 1.77 15.92
N ASP A 447 16.08 2.31 16.49
CA ASP A 447 17.38 2.50 15.83
C ASP A 447 18.41 1.43 16.19
N ASP A 448 18.15 0.68 17.24
CA ASP A 448 18.98 -0.42 17.69
C ASP A 448 18.48 -1.78 17.17
N GLU A 449 19.39 -2.74 17.05
CA GLU A 449 19.10 -4.09 16.51
C GLU A 449 18.14 -4.88 17.41
N ASP A 450 18.21 -4.72 18.73
CA ASP A 450 17.34 -5.43 19.65
C ASP A 450 15.89 -4.94 19.57
N GLY A 451 15.71 -3.63 19.49
CA GLY A 451 14.40 -3.03 19.28
C GLY A 451 13.79 -3.42 17.93
N LEU A 452 14.59 -3.44 16.87
CA LEU A 452 14.12 -3.87 15.55
C LEU A 452 13.80 -5.37 15.50
N ARG A 453 14.59 -6.22 16.20
CA ARG A 453 14.31 -7.64 16.31
C ARG A 453 13.01 -7.89 17.08
N ARG A 454 12.80 -7.18 18.20
CA ARG A 454 11.53 -7.23 18.95
C ARG A 454 10.35 -6.82 18.08
N LEU A 455 10.49 -5.71 17.35
CA LEU A 455 9.44 -5.27 16.42
C LEU A 455 9.21 -6.30 15.31
N ALA A 456 10.26 -6.91 14.75
CA ALA A 456 10.14 -7.95 13.75
C ALA A 456 9.24 -9.08 14.25
N ARG A 457 9.58 -9.66 15.40
CA ARG A 457 8.77 -10.75 16.01
C ARG A 457 7.34 -10.30 16.33
N ALA A 458 7.15 -9.05 16.77
CA ALA A 458 5.84 -8.50 17.10
C ALA A 458 4.92 -8.27 15.87
N VAL A 459 5.48 -8.22 14.66
CA VAL A 459 4.73 -8.06 13.40
C VAL A 459 4.85 -9.29 12.48
N GLY A 460 5.27 -10.44 13.01
CA GLY A 460 5.38 -11.69 12.27
C GLY A 460 6.56 -11.79 11.30
N LEU A 461 7.56 -10.91 11.43
CA LEU A 461 8.82 -10.95 10.66
C LEU A 461 9.92 -11.63 11.46
N ARG A 462 11.00 -12.05 10.78
CA ARG A 462 12.08 -12.85 11.40
C ARG A 462 13.28 -12.00 11.82
N THR A 463 13.59 -10.95 11.07
CA THR A 463 14.84 -10.19 11.24
C THR A 463 14.62 -8.68 11.21
N ALA A 464 15.55 -7.94 11.83
CA ALA A 464 15.59 -6.47 11.77
C ALA A 464 15.68 -5.95 10.32
N ASP A 465 16.42 -6.64 9.46
CA ASP A 465 16.54 -6.25 8.05
C ASP A 465 15.23 -6.46 7.27
N GLU A 466 14.42 -7.42 7.65
CA GLU A 466 13.07 -7.56 7.09
C GLU A 466 12.18 -6.39 7.47
N VAL A 467 12.23 -5.92 8.70
CA VAL A 467 11.50 -4.70 9.12
C VAL A 467 11.90 -3.51 8.26
N ARG A 468 13.21 -3.27 8.09
CA ARG A 468 13.72 -2.17 7.25
C ARG A 468 13.26 -2.28 5.80
N ARG A 469 13.30 -3.48 5.22
CA ARG A 469 12.84 -3.74 3.84
C ARG A 469 11.34 -3.53 3.69
N VAL A 470 10.55 -4.14 4.56
CA VAL A 470 9.09 -4.03 4.55
C VAL A 470 8.66 -2.58 4.73
N TRP A 471 9.21 -1.87 5.73
CA TRP A 471 8.93 -0.45 5.93
C TRP A 471 9.27 0.40 4.70
N THR A 472 10.45 0.20 4.12
CA THR A 472 10.87 0.94 2.92
C THR A 472 9.95 0.69 1.73
N ALA A 473 9.53 -0.56 1.53
CA ALA A 473 8.63 -0.94 0.44
C ALA A 473 7.23 -0.32 0.65
N THR A 474 6.70 -0.41 1.89
CA THR A 474 5.40 0.16 2.28
C THR A 474 5.37 1.67 2.10
N SER A 475 6.37 2.38 2.63
CA SER A 475 6.48 3.84 2.48
C SER A 475 6.54 4.27 1.02
N LYS A 476 7.29 3.55 0.16
CA LYS A 476 7.33 3.82 -1.28
C LYS A 476 5.96 3.58 -1.95
N ALA A 477 5.25 2.53 -1.57
CA ALA A 477 3.93 2.22 -2.12
C ALA A 477 2.92 3.32 -1.76
N VAL A 478 2.92 3.78 -0.50
CA VAL A 478 2.08 4.90 -0.04
C VAL A 478 2.40 6.18 -0.79
N LEU A 479 3.69 6.54 -0.93
CA LEU A 479 4.11 7.74 -1.66
C LEU A 479 3.61 7.76 -3.11
N ARG A 480 3.68 6.63 -3.79
CA ARG A 480 3.18 6.50 -5.17
C ARG A 480 1.68 6.71 -5.24
N ALA A 481 0.91 6.02 -4.41
CA ALA A 481 -0.54 6.14 -4.38
C ALA A 481 -0.99 7.56 -3.98
N HIS A 482 -0.37 8.12 -2.95
CA HIS A 482 -0.58 9.51 -2.53
C HIS A 482 -0.28 10.50 -3.66
N GLY A 483 0.86 10.33 -4.35
CA GLY A 483 1.23 11.16 -5.49
C GLY A 483 0.20 11.12 -6.62
N GLN A 484 -0.33 9.96 -6.96
CA GLN A 484 -1.38 9.79 -7.97
C GLN A 484 -2.66 10.54 -7.63
N VAL A 485 -3.08 10.50 -6.35
CA VAL A 485 -4.29 11.17 -5.89
C VAL A 485 -4.14 12.69 -5.88
N PHE A 486 -3.06 13.21 -5.34
CA PHE A 486 -2.84 14.66 -5.26
C PHE A 486 -2.67 15.32 -6.63
N TYR A 487 -2.20 14.56 -7.63
CA TYR A 487 -2.01 15.10 -8.97
C TYR A 487 -3.28 15.05 -9.83
N SER A 488 -4.14 14.06 -9.66
CA SER A 488 -5.36 13.91 -10.44
C SER A 488 -6.35 15.09 -10.28
N PRO A 489 -6.75 15.54 -9.09
CA PRO A 489 -7.63 16.71 -8.91
C PRO A 489 -6.99 18.03 -9.34
N VAL A 490 -5.67 18.17 -9.22
CA VAL A 490 -4.94 19.37 -9.68
C VAL A 490 -4.93 19.47 -11.18
N VAL A 491 -4.87 18.35 -11.86
CA VAL A 491 -4.92 18.31 -13.31
C VAL A 491 -6.30 18.76 -13.83
N GLU A 492 -7.40 18.38 -13.19
CA GLU A 492 -8.71 18.91 -13.54
C GLU A 492 -8.87 20.41 -13.21
N ALA A 493 -8.32 20.86 -12.08
CA ALA A 493 -8.32 22.28 -11.71
C ALA A 493 -7.43 23.10 -12.65
N VAL A 494 -6.24 22.59 -12.99
CA VAL A 494 -5.29 23.24 -13.92
C VAL A 494 -5.85 23.26 -15.35
N ALA A 495 -6.61 22.25 -15.76
CA ALA A 495 -7.30 22.25 -17.06
C ALA A 495 -8.41 23.33 -17.15
N ARG A 496 -8.85 23.89 -16.03
CA ARG A 496 -9.81 25.01 -15.94
C ARG A 496 -9.15 26.38 -15.84
N ILE A 497 -7.84 26.46 -15.57
CA ILE A 497 -7.09 27.70 -15.46
C ILE A 497 -6.56 28.11 -16.85
N PRO A 498 -6.66 29.38 -17.28
CA PRO A 498 -6.06 29.86 -18.51
C PRO A 498 -4.55 29.63 -18.54
N THR A 499 -4.03 29.27 -19.70
CA THR A 499 -2.64 28.84 -19.93
C THR A 499 -1.59 29.88 -19.49
N GLN A 500 -1.97 31.13 -19.26
CA GLN A 500 -1.08 32.21 -18.82
C GLN A 500 -0.67 32.11 -17.34
N ASP A 501 -1.48 31.45 -16.48
CA ASP A 501 -1.22 31.31 -15.06
C ASP A 501 -0.47 29.99 -14.69
N LEU A 502 -0.25 29.11 -15.67
CA LEU A 502 0.40 27.81 -15.51
C LEU A 502 1.93 27.84 -15.59
N ARG A 503 2.55 29.01 -15.74
CA ARG A 503 4.00 29.12 -15.75
C ARG A 503 4.60 28.91 -14.37
N MET A 504 4.77 27.64 -13.96
CA MET A 504 5.84 27.34 -13.01
C MET A 504 7.15 27.86 -13.61
N SER A 505 7.98 28.53 -12.81
CA SER A 505 9.29 28.93 -13.31
C SER A 505 10.03 27.71 -13.84
N ALA A 506 10.76 27.86 -14.95
CA ALA A 506 11.52 26.76 -15.55
C ALA A 506 12.43 26.05 -14.55
N GLU A 507 12.98 26.79 -13.57
CA GLU A 507 13.77 26.25 -12.47
C GLU A 507 13.00 25.32 -11.57
N ALA A 508 11.76 25.64 -11.19
CA ALA A 508 10.94 24.80 -10.33
C ALA A 508 10.54 23.49 -11.06
N ALA A 509 10.32 23.56 -12.36
CA ALA A 509 10.03 22.38 -13.19
C ALA A 509 11.26 21.46 -13.33
N LYS A 510 12.46 22.02 -13.51
CA LYS A 510 13.72 21.27 -13.56
C LYS A 510 14.02 20.55 -12.25
N VAL A 511 13.93 21.26 -11.12
CA VAL A 511 14.12 20.65 -9.78
C VAL A 511 13.16 19.47 -9.57
N ARG A 512 11.94 19.57 -10.09
CA ARG A 512 10.97 18.49 -9.99
C ARG A 512 11.31 17.30 -10.88
N LEU A 513 11.75 17.53 -12.13
CA LEU A 513 12.20 16.48 -13.04
C LEU A 513 13.40 15.73 -12.45
N SER A 514 14.39 16.45 -11.94
CA SER A 514 15.55 15.87 -11.25
C SER A 514 15.12 15.03 -10.03
N ALA A 515 14.20 15.53 -9.22
CA ALA A 515 13.66 14.81 -8.06
C ALA A 515 12.89 13.52 -8.44
N LEU A 516 12.32 13.47 -9.64
CA LEU A 516 11.67 12.29 -10.21
C LEU A 516 12.65 11.30 -10.85
N GLY A 517 13.92 11.64 -11.00
CA GLY A 517 14.97 10.79 -11.56
C GLY A 517 15.22 10.95 -13.06
N PHE A 518 14.76 12.07 -13.66
CA PHE A 518 15.18 12.48 -15.01
C PHE A 518 16.59 13.04 -14.96
N HIS A 519 17.40 12.71 -15.97
CA HIS A 519 18.82 13.11 -16.01
C HIS A 519 19.06 14.31 -16.93
N ASP A 520 18.19 14.55 -17.92
CA ASP A 520 18.24 15.70 -18.83
C ASP A 520 16.98 16.56 -18.64
N GLU A 521 17.01 17.40 -17.59
CA GLU A 521 15.88 18.25 -17.24
C GLU A 521 15.54 19.26 -18.34
N ASP A 522 16.52 19.71 -19.11
CA ASP A 522 16.33 20.64 -20.23
C ASP A 522 15.61 19.99 -21.40
N ALA A 523 15.99 18.76 -21.76
CA ALA A 523 15.27 17.98 -22.76
C ALA A 523 13.86 17.61 -22.26
N GLY A 524 13.74 17.17 -21.00
CA GLY A 524 12.46 16.86 -20.37
C GLY A 524 11.49 18.04 -20.45
N LEU A 525 11.95 19.24 -20.12
CA LEU A 525 11.13 20.46 -20.20
C LEU A 525 10.67 20.73 -21.63
N ARG A 526 11.56 20.64 -22.63
CA ARG A 526 11.20 20.81 -24.05
C ARG A 526 10.16 19.78 -24.52
N HIS A 527 10.26 18.55 -24.06
CA HIS A 527 9.27 17.51 -24.42
C HIS A 527 7.91 17.78 -23.79
N ILE A 528 7.87 18.20 -22.51
CA ILE A 528 6.64 18.60 -21.85
C ILE A 528 6.01 19.81 -22.55
N GLU A 529 6.77 20.84 -22.84
CA GLU A 529 6.28 22.02 -23.57
C GLU A 529 5.70 21.65 -24.94
N ALA A 530 6.37 20.78 -25.71
CA ALA A 530 5.86 20.33 -27.01
C ALA A 530 4.53 19.59 -26.92
N LEU A 531 4.30 18.81 -25.85
CA LEU A 531 3.06 18.06 -25.60
C LEU A 531 1.94 18.91 -25.03
N THR A 532 2.26 20.00 -24.32
CA THR A 532 1.31 20.80 -23.55
C THR A 532 1.07 22.20 -24.12
N SER A 533 1.73 22.59 -25.20
CA SER A 533 1.58 23.90 -25.83
C SER A 533 0.45 23.89 -26.86
N GLY A 534 -0.49 24.86 -26.76
CA GLY A 534 -1.59 25.02 -27.69
C GLY A 534 -2.97 24.86 -27.05
N THR A 535 -4.03 24.87 -27.88
CA THR A 535 -5.43 24.85 -27.40
C THR A 535 -6.23 23.63 -27.88
N SER A 536 -5.57 22.68 -28.56
CA SER A 536 -6.23 21.49 -29.12
C SER A 536 -6.77 20.54 -28.02
N ARG A 537 -7.71 19.68 -28.40
CA ARG A 537 -8.22 18.63 -27.51
C ARG A 537 -7.10 17.69 -27.05
N ALA A 538 -6.16 17.36 -27.96
CA ALA A 538 -5.00 16.51 -27.63
C ALA A 538 -4.14 17.15 -26.56
N VAL A 539 -3.80 18.44 -26.72
CA VAL A 539 -3.02 19.20 -25.74
C VAL A 539 -3.69 19.21 -24.36
N ARG A 540 -5.00 19.43 -24.28
CA ARG A 540 -5.72 19.40 -22.99
C ARG A 540 -5.62 18.04 -22.29
N ILE A 541 -5.80 16.95 -23.04
CA ILE A 541 -5.71 15.60 -22.51
C ILE A 541 -4.26 15.30 -22.06
N GLN A 542 -3.27 15.66 -22.87
CA GLN A 542 -1.85 15.45 -22.55
C GLN A 542 -1.39 16.29 -21.35
N THR A 543 -1.83 17.55 -21.26
CA THR A 543 -1.57 18.41 -20.09
C THR A 543 -2.15 17.78 -18.83
N ALA A 544 -3.39 17.28 -18.93
CA ALA A 544 -4.06 16.62 -17.82
C ALA A 544 -3.34 15.33 -17.38
N LEU A 545 -2.82 14.56 -18.31
CA LEU A 545 -2.16 13.27 -18.07
C LEU A 545 -0.69 13.43 -17.63
N MET A 546 -0.03 14.56 -17.98
CA MET A 546 1.42 14.73 -17.85
C MET A 546 1.96 14.43 -16.45
N PRO A 547 1.37 14.91 -15.34
CA PRO A 547 1.90 14.61 -14.00
C PRO A 547 1.92 13.12 -13.66
N ALA A 548 0.88 12.38 -14.07
CA ALA A 548 0.82 10.93 -13.89
C ALA A 548 1.81 10.21 -14.82
N MET A 549 1.91 10.67 -16.07
CA MET A 549 2.84 10.13 -17.04
C MET A 549 4.28 10.26 -16.59
N LEU A 550 4.68 11.43 -16.10
CA LEU A 550 6.03 11.65 -15.56
C LEU A 550 6.34 10.74 -14.36
N ALA A 551 5.37 10.52 -13.48
CA ALA A 551 5.54 9.60 -12.34
C ALA A 551 5.74 8.15 -12.81
N TRP A 552 4.93 7.68 -13.77
CA TRP A 552 5.03 6.33 -14.32
C TRP A 552 6.32 6.11 -15.13
N LEU A 553 6.76 7.12 -15.88
CA LEU A 553 8.03 7.08 -16.59
C LEU A 553 9.23 7.04 -15.65
N ALA A 554 9.15 7.80 -14.54
CA ALA A 554 10.16 7.82 -13.49
C ALA A 554 10.33 6.48 -12.75
N ASP A 555 9.28 5.66 -12.72
CA ASP A 555 9.33 4.30 -12.17
C ASP A 555 10.12 3.31 -13.05
N GLY A 556 10.38 3.66 -14.31
CA GLY A 556 11.11 2.84 -15.25
C GLY A 556 12.62 3.09 -15.26
N PRO A 557 13.41 2.22 -15.92
CA PRO A 557 14.87 2.33 -15.94
C PRO A 557 15.41 3.50 -16.77
N SER A 558 14.61 4.09 -17.66
CA SER A 558 15.04 5.16 -18.59
C SER A 558 13.95 6.23 -18.78
N PRO A 559 13.71 7.08 -17.77
CA PRO A 559 12.63 8.08 -17.79
C PRO A 559 12.71 9.06 -18.98
N ASP A 560 13.90 9.60 -19.24
CA ASP A 560 14.15 10.57 -20.33
C ASP A 560 13.81 9.98 -21.70
N HIS A 561 14.26 8.74 -21.95
CA HIS A 561 13.94 8.03 -23.18
C HIS A 561 12.44 7.75 -23.31
N GLY A 562 11.81 7.36 -22.20
CA GLY A 562 10.36 7.12 -22.13
C GLY A 562 9.55 8.38 -22.46
N LEU A 563 9.95 9.54 -21.95
CA LEU A 563 9.28 10.83 -22.22
C LEU A 563 9.44 11.27 -23.68
N LEU A 564 10.62 11.13 -24.24
CA LEU A 564 10.85 11.37 -25.66
C LEU A 564 9.97 10.46 -26.54
N ALA A 565 9.94 9.17 -26.23
CA ALA A 565 9.14 8.18 -26.95
C ALA A 565 7.64 8.47 -26.82
N PHE A 566 7.16 8.84 -25.63
CA PHE A 566 5.77 9.25 -25.41
C PHE A 566 5.40 10.44 -26.29
N ARG A 567 6.30 11.43 -26.40
CA ARG A 567 6.09 12.56 -27.31
C ARG A 567 5.97 12.10 -28.76
N GLN A 568 6.88 11.26 -29.24
CA GLN A 568 6.89 10.77 -30.64
C GLN A 568 5.62 9.98 -30.99
N VAL A 569 5.19 9.06 -30.11
CA VAL A 569 3.95 8.30 -30.30
C VAL A 569 2.72 9.22 -30.25
N SER A 570 2.71 10.19 -29.33
CA SER A 570 1.61 11.14 -29.20
C SER A 570 1.52 12.12 -30.38
N GLU A 571 2.64 12.54 -30.96
CA GLU A 571 2.68 13.35 -32.17
C GLU A 571 2.13 12.56 -33.36
N ALA A 572 2.49 11.28 -33.51
CA ALA A 572 2.03 10.42 -34.60
C ALA A 572 0.53 10.06 -34.49
N LEU A 573 -0.02 9.93 -33.30
CA LEU A 573 -1.41 9.52 -33.03
C LEU A 573 -2.31 10.65 -32.49
N GLY A 574 -1.79 11.86 -32.36
CA GLY A 574 -2.45 12.97 -31.64
C GLY A 574 -3.82 13.37 -32.19
N GLU A 575 -4.11 13.09 -33.47
CA GLU A 575 -5.41 13.34 -34.09
C GLU A 575 -6.35 12.12 -34.04
N SER A 576 -5.87 10.96 -33.62
CA SER A 576 -6.66 9.72 -33.58
C SER A 576 -7.68 9.75 -32.43
N PRO A 577 -9.01 9.77 -32.73
CA PRO A 577 -10.04 9.90 -31.67
C PRO A 577 -10.03 8.74 -30.68
N TRP A 578 -9.65 7.52 -31.09
CA TRP A 578 -9.58 6.35 -30.22
C TRP A 578 -8.39 6.45 -29.24
N TYR A 579 -7.22 6.91 -29.70
CA TYR A 579 -6.03 7.09 -28.86
C TYR A 579 -6.27 8.11 -27.76
N LEU A 580 -6.84 9.27 -28.14
CA LEU A 580 -7.16 10.31 -27.16
C LEU A 580 -8.20 9.86 -26.14
N ARG A 581 -9.18 9.04 -26.54
CA ARG A 581 -10.15 8.43 -25.60
C ARG A 581 -9.45 7.45 -24.66
N ALA A 582 -8.63 6.53 -25.21
CA ALA A 582 -7.91 5.55 -24.42
C ALA A 582 -6.98 6.23 -23.38
N LEU A 583 -6.25 7.27 -23.74
CA LEU A 583 -5.44 8.04 -22.82
C LEU A 583 -6.25 8.73 -21.71
N ARG A 584 -7.45 9.22 -22.03
CA ARG A 584 -8.30 9.94 -21.09
C ARG A 584 -9.06 8.99 -20.16
N ASP A 585 -9.69 7.95 -20.73
CA ASP A 585 -10.70 7.13 -20.07
C ASP A 585 -10.10 5.82 -19.50
N GLU A 586 -8.97 5.35 -20.06
CA GLU A 586 -8.32 4.10 -19.69
C GLU A 586 -6.94 4.34 -19.06
N GLY A 587 -6.93 4.75 -17.79
CA GLY A 587 -5.67 5.01 -17.05
C GLY A 587 -4.70 3.82 -17.05
N ALA A 588 -5.19 2.59 -17.16
CA ALA A 588 -4.38 1.38 -17.26
C ALA A 588 -3.56 1.35 -18.55
N MET A 589 -4.16 1.74 -19.69
CA MET A 589 -3.45 1.82 -20.99
C MET A 589 -2.31 2.85 -20.93
N ALA A 590 -2.57 4.04 -20.42
CA ALA A 590 -1.56 5.08 -20.29
C ALA A 590 -0.40 4.68 -19.36
N GLN A 591 -0.70 4.00 -18.25
CA GLN A 591 0.31 3.47 -17.34
C GLN A 591 1.16 2.36 -18.00
N ARG A 592 0.52 1.40 -18.68
CA ARG A 592 1.21 0.34 -19.43
C ARG A 592 2.13 0.95 -20.50
N LEU A 593 1.64 1.98 -21.20
CA LEU A 593 2.43 2.70 -22.19
C LEU A 593 3.68 3.33 -21.58
N ALA A 594 3.55 4.03 -20.45
CA ALA A 594 4.69 4.64 -19.77
C ALA A 594 5.75 3.60 -19.37
N VAL A 595 5.32 2.48 -18.76
CA VAL A 595 6.23 1.39 -18.36
C VAL A 595 6.96 0.80 -19.54
N VAL A 596 6.24 0.54 -20.65
CA VAL A 596 6.83 -0.04 -21.86
C VAL A 596 7.84 0.91 -22.51
N LEU A 597 7.50 2.20 -22.62
CA LEU A 597 8.36 3.21 -23.26
C LEU A 597 9.63 3.52 -22.45
N SER A 598 9.54 3.48 -21.11
CA SER A 598 10.70 3.71 -20.23
C SER A 598 11.59 2.48 -20.08
N THR A 599 11.09 1.27 -20.43
CA THR A 599 11.81 0.01 -20.24
C THR A 599 12.49 -0.50 -21.51
N SER A 600 11.87 -0.38 -22.68
CA SER A 600 12.33 -1.05 -23.90
C SER A 600 12.49 -0.11 -25.10
N ARG A 601 13.73 0.08 -25.54
CA ARG A 601 14.03 0.79 -26.80
C ARG A 601 13.45 0.06 -28.03
N TYR A 602 13.41 -1.26 -28.00
CA TYR A 602 12.82 -2.06 -29.06
C TYR A 602 11.32 -1.81 -29.19
N ALA A 603 10.60 -1.71 -28.06
CA ALA A 603 9.20 -1.32 -28.08
C ALA A 603 8.98 0.06 -28.69
N VAL A 604 9.86 1.02 -28.36
CA VAL A 604 9.83 2.37 -28.94
C VAL A 604 10.04 2.32 -30.45
N ASP A 605 11.01 1.54 -30.93
CA ASP A 605 11.24 1.36 -32.38
C ASP A 605 10.01 0.79 -33.12
N VAL A 606 9.35 -0.21 -32.52
CA VAL A 606 8.13 -0.79 -33.10
C VAL A 606 7.00 0.25 -33.14
N LEU A 607 6.78 0.99 -32.07
CA LEU A 607 5.72 2.01 -32.00
C LEU A 607 6.03 3.25 -32.88
N THR A 608 7.28 3.63 -32.99
CA THR A 608 7.67 4.77 -33.87
C THR A 608 7.42 4.46 -35.34
N ARG A 609 7.64 3.21 -35.77
CA ARG A 609 7.40 2.77 -37.15
C ARG A 609 5.94 2.45 -37.44
N ALA A 610 5.17 2.03 -36.46
CA ALA A 610 3.77 1.62 -36.57
C ALA A 610 3.00 1.99 -35.30
N PRO A 611 2.69 3.29 -35.12
CA PRO A 611 2.10 3.80 -33.88
C PRO A 611 0.75 3.16 -33.49
N GLU A 612 -0.01 2.71 -34.48
CA GLU A 612 -1.30 2.03 -34.28
C GLU A 612 -1.17 0.72 -33.47
N THR A 613 0.04 0.15 -33.40
CA THR A 613 0.33 -1.06 -32.60
C THR A 613 0.10 -0.83 -31.09
N VAL A 614 0.14 0.42 -30.62
CA VAL A 614 -0.18 0.80 -29.23
C VAL A 614 -1.58 0.33 -28.79
N GLN A 615 -2.47 0.05 -29.75
CA GLN A 615 -3.81 -0.47 -29.50
C GLN A 615 -3.81 -1.78 -28.69
N VAL A 616 -2.73 -2.56 -28.75
CA VAL A 616 -2.54 -3.78 -27.95
C VAL A 616 -2.61 -3.50 -26.44
N LEU A 617 -2.21 -2.30 -26.00
CA LEU A 617 -2.21 -1.92 -24.58
C LEU A 617 -3.61 -1.71 -24.00
N VAL A 618 -4.63 -1.61 -24.85
CA VAL A 618 -6.05 -1.49 -24.44
C VAL A 618 -6.65 -2.85 -24.09
N ASP A 619 -6.08 -3.95 -24.61
CA ASP A 619 -6.60 -5.29 -24.37
C ASP A 619 -6.49 -5.66 -22.88
N ASP A 620 -7.56 -6.22 -22.30
CA ASP A 620 -7.57 -6.70 -20.91
C ASP A 620 -6.68 -7.93 -20.74
N ASP A 621 -6.66 -8.82 -21.74
CA ASP A 621 -5.80 -10.01 -21.79
C ASP A 621 -4.60 -9.77 -22.70
N LEU A 622 -3.44 -9.64 -22.06
CA LEU A 622 -2.13 -9.48 -22.73
C LEU A 622 -1.40 -10.82 -22.91
N THR A 623 -2.01 -11.94 -22.60
CA THR A 623 -1.40 -13.26 -22.78
C THR A 623 -1.05 -13.50 -24.26
N PRO A 624 0.16 -13.98 -24.60
CA PRO A 624 0.53 -14.32 -25.96
C PRO A 624 -0.42 -15.35 -26.57
N LEU A 625 -0.78 -15.14 -27.85
CA LEU A 625 -1.69 -16.02 -28.58
C LEU A 625 -1.09 -17.43 -28.76
N SER A 626 -1.94 -18.42 -28.88
CA SER A 626 -1.53 -19.78 -29.20
C SER A 626 -1.05 -19.90 -30.65
N ARG A 627 -0.23 -20.93 -30.97
CA ARG A 627 0.22 -21.21 -32.35
C ARG A 627 -0.96 -21.39 -33.30
N GLU A 628 -2.02 -22.05 -32.85
CA GLU A 628 -3.22 -22.30 -33.63
C GLU A 628 -3.96 -21.00 -33.95
N ASP A 629 -4.08 -20.10 -32.99
CA ASP A 629 -4.74 -18.79 -33.17
C ASP A 629 -3.92 -17.90 -34.13
N LEU A 630 -2.60 -17.88 -33.98
CA LEU A 630 -1.69 -17.18 -34.87
C LEU A 630 -1.81 -17.70 -36.31
N ALA A 631 -1.77 -19.03 -36.51
CA ALA A 631 -1.91 -19.65 -37.82
C ALA A 631 -3.25 -19.31 -38.46
N ARG A 632 -4.35 -19.36 -37.67
CA ARG A 632 -5.69 -18.96 -38.16
C ARG A 632 -5.73 -17.51 -38.64
N GLN A 633 -5.22 -16.59 -37.80
CA GLN A 633 -5.21 -15.15 -38.13
C GLN A 633 -4.34 -14.86 -39.36
N MET A 634 -3.11 -15.37 -39.43
CA MET A 634 -2.18 -15.12 -40.50
C MET A 634 -2.68 -15.70 -41.82
N ASN A 635 -3.21 -16.91 -41.83
CA ASN A 635 -3.83 -17.50 -43.04
C ASN A 635 -5.08 -16.73 -43.47
N ALA A 636 -5.89 -16.24 -42.52
CA ALA A 636 -7.09 -15.46 -42.85
C ALA A 636 -6.74 -14.14 -43.56
N VAL A 637 -5.71 -13.41 -43.07
CA VAL A 637 -5.29 -12.16 -43.73
C VAL A 637 -4.60 -12.43 -45.05
N ALA A 638 -3.75 -13.46 -45.14
CA ALA A 638 -3.08 -13.83 -46.41
C ALA A 638 -4.05 -14.20 -47.53
N ARG A 639 -5.20 -14.80 -47.22
CA ARG A 639 -6.25 -15.17 -48.23
C ARG A 639 -6.99 -13.99 -48.81
N ARG A 640 -6.92 -12.80 -48.18
CA ARG A 640 -7.58 -11.58 -48.67
C ARG A 640 -6.81 -10.88 -49.77
N HIS A 641 -5.55 -11.27 -49.98
CA HIS A 641 -4.67 -10.69 -50.98
C HIS A 641 -4.37 -11.71 -52.09
N HIS A 642 -4.50 -11.27 -53.33
CA HIS A 642 -4.12 -12.05 -54.50
C HIS A 642 -2.62 -12.00 -54.78
N ASP A 643 -2.02 -10.83 -54.53
CA ASP A 643 -0.58 -10.64 -54.64
C ASP A 643 0.15 -11.22 -53.44
N VAL A 644 1.26 -11.92 -53.69
CA VAL A 644 2.00 -12.62 -52.65
C VAL A 644 2.83 -11.66 -51.76
N GLU A 645 3.31 -10.54 -52.33
CA GLU A 645 4.01 -9.53 -51.55
C GLU A 645 3.06 -8.85 -50.54
N GLU A 646 1.85 -8.52 -50.99
CA GLU A 646 0.79 -7.99 -50.14
C GLU A 646 0.36 -9.00 -49.10
N ALA A 647 0.20 -10.27 -49.46
CA ALA A 647 -0.16 -11.34 -48.51
C ALA A 647 0.89 -11.52 -47.44
N VAL A 648 2.18 -11.58 -47.81
CA VAL A 648 3.28 -11.69 -46.83
C VAL A 648 3.44 -10.41 -46.00
N GLY A 649 3.19 -9.23 -46.60
CA GLY A 649 3.12 -7.96 -45.86
C GLY A 649 2.06 -7.98 -44.76
N ALA A 650 0.84 -8.48 -45.08
CA ALA A 650 -0.24 -8.61 -44.14
C ALA A 650 0.09 -9.61 -42.96
N ILE A 651 0.74 -10.74 -43.31
CA ILE A 651 1.25 -11.69 -42.32
C ILE A 651 2.24 -11.01 -41.38
N ARG A 652 3.19 -10.24 -41.90
CA ARG A 652 4.21 -9.52 -41.14
C ARG A 652 3.60 -8.44 -40.23
N ALA A 653 2.53 -7.80 -40.63
CA ALA A 653 1.79 -6.85 -39.82
C ALA A 653 1.12 -7.54 -38.59
N VAL A 654 0.53 -8.74 -38.82
CA VAL A 654 0.02 -9.56 -37.71
C VAL A 654 1.16 -9.94 -36.76
N ARG A 655 2.31 -10.39 -37.32
CA ARG A 655 3.49 -10.72 -36.53
C ARG A 655 3.99 -9.54 -35.68
N ARG A 656 4.07 -8.34 -36.26
CA ARG A 656 4.48 -7.12 -35.54
C ARG A 656 3.59 -6.88 -34.33
N ARG A 657 2.27 -6.95 -34.51
CA ARG A 657 1.30 -6.71 -33.43
C ARG A 657 1.46 -7.74 -32.30
N GLU A 658 1.62 -9.02 -32.66
CA GLU A 658 1.78 -10.07 -31.66
C GLU A 658 3.16 -10.06 -31.01
N LEU A 659 4.21 -9.73 -31.73
CA LEU A 659 5.55 -9.51 -31.17
C LEU A 659 5.54 -8.40 -30.10
N PHE A 660 4.79 -7.33 -30.35
CA PHE A 660 4.60 -6.26 -29.39
C PHE A 660 3.78 -6.74 -28.18
N ARG A 661 2.75 -7.58 -28.38
CA ARG A 661 1.98 -8.21 -27.28
C ARG A 661 2.90 -9.05 -26.38
N ILE A 662 3.73 -9.91 -26.97
CA ILE A 662 4.70 -10.74 -26.25
C ILE A 662 5.67 -9.86 -25.44
N LEU A 663 6.17 -8.79 -26.04
CA LEU A 663 7.06 -7.84 -25.40
C LEU A 663 6.39 -7.13 -24.20
N VAL A 664 5.15 -6.71 -24.36
CA VAL A 664 4.36 -6.09 -23.28
C VAL A 664 4.11 -7.10 -22.16
N ALA A 665 3.75 -8.35 -22.50
CA ALA A 665 3.55 -9.42 -21.54
C ALA A 665 4.83 -9.72 -20.72
N ASP A 666 5.99 -9.66 -21.35
CA ASP A 666 7.30 -9.83 -20.72
C ASP A 666 7.62 -8.66 -19.77
N ILE A 667 7.54 -7.42 -20.25
CA ILE A 667 7.83 -6.21 -19.48
C ILE A 667 6.91 -6.08 -18.27
N LEU A 668 5.62 -6.41 -18.43
CA LEU A 668 4.63 -6.33 -17.36
C LEU A 668 4.57 -7.58 -16.47
N ASN A 669 5.45 -8.57 -16.71
CA ASN A 669 5.51 -9.85 -15.99
C ASN A 669 4.15 -10.61 -16.01
N VAL A 670 3.41 -10.54 -17.11
CA VAL A 670 2.16 -11.29 -17.30
C VAL A 670 2.44 -12.79 -17.36
N THR A 671 3.60 -13.18 -17.90
CA THR A 671 4.01 -14.57 -17.99
C THR A 671 5.53 -14.73 -17.82
N GLY A 672 5.98 -15.94 -17.50
CA GLY A 672 7.41 -16.21 -17.23
C GLY A 672 8.25 -16.41 -18.50
N ILE A 673 9.57 -16.22 -18.39
CA ILE A 673 10.54 -16.22 -19.48
C ILE A 673 10.47 -17.48 -20.39
N ARG A 674 10.19 -18.65 -19.83
CA ARG A 674 10.05 -19.89 -20.63
C ARG A 674 8.87 -19.77 -21.60
N ARG A 675 7.73 -19.24 -21.16
CA ARG A 675 6.56 -19.05 -22.00
C ARG A 675 6.81 -17.95 -23.05
N ILE A 676 7.59 -16.92 -22.73
CA ILE A 676 8.01 -15.88 -23.67
C ILE A 676 8.86 -16.50 -24.82
N GLY A 677 9.87 -17.32 -24.50
CA GLY A 677 10.68 -18.02 -25.52
C GLY A 677 9.85 -18.94 -26.40
N GLN A 678 8.90 -19.66 -25.81
CA GLN A 678 7.95 -20.50 -26.56
C GLN A 678 7.02 -19.65 -27.44
N ALA A 679 6.46 -18.54 -26.93
CA ALA A 679 5.59 -17.67 -27.71
C ALA A 679 6.32 -17.03 -28.91
N LEU A 680 7.58 -16.61 -28.76
CA LEU A 680 8.42 -16.13 -29.84
C LEU A 680 8.68 -17.23 -30.89
N THR A 681 8.87 -18.47 -30.43
CA THR A 681 9.03 -19.65 -31.30
C THR A 681 7.76 -19.94 -32.08
N ASP A 682 6.61 -19.99 -31.42
CA ASP A 682 5.29 -20.21 -32.04
C ASP A 682 4.95 -19.12 -33.05
N LEU A 683 5.22 -17.84 -32.69
CA LEU A 683 5.02 -16.70 -33.59
C LEU A 683 5.88 -16.80 -34.87
N THR A 684 7.15 -17.17 -34.69
CA THR A 684 8.08 -17.33 -35.82
C THR A 684 7.66 -18.50 -36.72
N GLY A 685 7.30 -19.64 -36.15
CA GLY A 685 6.79 -20.80 -36.87
C GLY A 685 5.53 -20.51 -37.63
N ALA A 686 4.53 -19.91 -37.01
CA ALA A 686 3.27 -19.53 -37.67
C ALA A 686 3.48 -18.51 -38.82
N THR A 687 4.40 -17.57 -38.66
CA THR A 687 4.76 -16.59 -39.67
C THR A 687 5.36 -17.28 -40.89
N ILE A 688 6.32 -18.18 -40.68
CA ILE A 688 7.02 -18.90 -41.74
C ILE A 688 6.05 -19.84 -42.48
N ASP A 689 5.23 -20.60 -41.79
CA ASP A 689 4.23 -21.51 -42.33
C ASP A 689 3.20 -20.77 -43.20
N ALA A 690 2.67 -19.65 -42.71
CA ALA A 690 1.72 -18.86 -43.48
C ALA A 690 2.35 -18.22 -44.71
N ALA A 691 3.58 -17.71 -44.61
CA ALA A 691 4.31 -17.11 -45.72
C ALA A 691 4.71 -18.17 -46.77
N LEU A 692 5.18 -19.35 -46.34
CA LEU A 692 5.47 -20.47 -47.25
C LEU A 692 4.22 -20.87 -48.00
N THR A 693 3.08 -21.00 -47.35
CA THR A 693 1.80 -21.30 -47.98
C THR A 693 1.43 -20.24 -49.02
N ALA A 694 1.63 -18.96 -48.72
CA ALA A 694 1.35 -17.87 -49.63
C ALA A 694 2.26 -17.89 -50.88
N VAL A 695 3.59 -18.06 -50.69
CA VAL A 695 4.60 -18.10 -51.75
C VAL A 695 4.41 -19.32 -52.64
N SER A 696 4.05 -20.46 -52.10
CA SER A 696 3.87 -21.71 -52.84
C SER A 696 2.72 -21.64 -53.85
N ARG A 697 1.73 -20.74 -53.65
CA ARG A 697 0.62 -20.55 -54.60
C ARG A 697 1.05 -20.02 -55.98
N GLU A 698 2.21 -19.38 -56.09
CA GLU A 698 2.70 -18.86 -57.37
C GLU A 698 3.42 -19.90 -58.24
N VAL A 699 3.71 -21.07 -57.68
CA VAL A 699 4.45 -22.11 -58.40
C VAL A 699 3.48 -23.25 -58.70
N GLU A 700 3.26 -23.48 -60.00
CA GLU A 700 2.41 -24.60 -60.45
C GLU A 700 3.03 -25.94 -60.03
N ASP A 701 2.22 -26.85 -59.47
CA ASP A 701 2.67 -28.10 -58.86
C ASP A 701 3.78 -27.91 -57.84
N ALA A 702 3.64 -26.92 -56.94
CA ALA A 702 4.60 -26.62 -55.88
C ALA A 702 4.87 -27.88 -55.04
N PRO A 703 6.12 -28.30 -54.90
CA PRO A 703 6.43 -29.47 -54.08
C PRO A 703 6.25 -29.18 -52.58
N PRO A 704 5.94 -30.19 -51.77
CA PRO A 704 5.95 -30.04 -50.33
C PRO A 704 7.38 -29.75 -49.82
N ILE A 705 7.52 -28.68 -49.06
CA ILE A 705 8.80 -28.26 -48.45
C ILE A 705 8.68 -28.42 -46.93
N GLY A 706 9.54 -29.25 -46.36
CA GLY A 706 9.72 -29.31 -44.91
C GLY A 706 10.75 -28.29 -44.45
N ILE A 707 10.42 -27.51 -43.44
CA ILE A 707 11.35 -26.61 -42.74
C ILE A 707 11.64 -27.19 -41.37
N VAL A 708 12.89 -27.58 -41.14
CA VAL A 708 13.33 -28.10 -39.85
C VAL A 708 13.92 -26.93 -39.04
N ALA A 709 13.28 -26.60 -37.93
CA ALA A 709 13.79 -25.57 -37.00
C ALA A 709 15.04 -26.11 -36.27
N MET A 710 16.03 -25.27 -36.16
CA MET A 710 17.33 -25.60 -35.52
C MET A 710 17.64 -24.59 -34.41
N GLY A 711 18.73 -24.79 -33.70
CA GLY A 711 19.28 -23.87 -32.75
C GLY A 711 18.27 -23.49 -31.64
N ARG A 712 18.10 -22.21 -31.38
CA ARG A 712 17.14 -21.70 -30.39
C ARG A 712 15.69 -21.86 -30.84
N TRP A 713 15.43 -21.79 -32.14
CA TRP A 713 14.09 -21.96 -32.68
C TRP A 713 13.62 -23.41 -32.49
N GLY A 714 14.46 -24.40 -32.85
CA GLY A 714 14.15 -25.80 -32.63
C GLY A 714 14.06 -26.17 -31.15
N GLY A 715 14.85 -25.53 -30.28
CA GLY A 715 14.81 -25.69 -28.83
C GLY A 715 13.67 -24.97 -28.09
N GLN A 716 12.81 -24.25 -28.80
CA GLN A 716 11.72 -23.43 -28.24
C GLN A 716 12.20 -22.32 -27.27
N GLU A 717 13.38 -21.75 -27.55
CA GLU A 717 14.04 -20.76 -26.71
C GLU A 717 14.42 -19.48 -27.48
N LEU A 718 13.59 -19.06 -28.45
CA LEU A 718 13.87 -17.85 -29.22
C LEU A 718 13.89 -16.59 -28.33
N SER A 719 14.72 -15.63 -28.70
CA SER A 719 14.73 -14.26 -28.18
C SER A 719 14.25 -13.28 -29.25
N TYR A 720 14.01 -12.02 -28.84
CA TYR A 720 13.41 -10.99 -29.72
C TYR A 720 14.16 -10.72 -31.01
N ALA A 721 15.48 -10.79 -30.99
CA ALA A 721 16.37 -10.51 -32.13
C ALA A 721 17.10 -11.78 -32.66
N SER A 722 16.58 -12.96 -32.37
CA SER A 722 17.16 -14.21 -32.89
C SER A 722 16.84 -14.41 -34.35
N ASP A 723 17.82 -14.87 -35.10
CA ASP A 723 17.61 -15.47 -36.41
C ASP A 723 16.88 -16.81 -36.27
N ALA A 724 16.16 -17.22 -37.29
CA ALA A 724 15.52 -18.52 -37.36
C ALA A 724 16.45 -19.52 -38.08
N ASP A 725 17.25 -20.22 -37.31
CA ASP A 725 18.09 -21.29 -37.84
C ASP A 725 17.22 -22.41 -38.42
N CYS A 726 17.45 -22.80 -39.67
CA CYS A 726 16.60 -23.80 -40.32
C CYS A 726 17.31 -24.62 -41.37
N LEU A 727 16.74 -25.79 -41.69
CA LEU A 727 17.08 -26.61 -42.85
C LEU A 727 15.85 -26.75 -43.73
N PHE A 728 16.07 -26.75 -45.07
CA PHE A 728 15.01 -26.96 -46.06
C PHE A 728 15.10 -28.35 -46.64
N VAL A 729 14.04 -29.14 -46.49
CA VAL A 729 13.97 -30.56 -46.88
C VAL A 729 12.88 -30.72 -47.94
N VAL A 730 13.16 -31.43 -49.02
CA VAL A 730 12.20 -31.75 -50.08
C VAL A 730 12.22 -33.23 -50.44
N GLY A 731 11.27 -33.62 -51.28
CA GLY A 731 11.28 -34.93 -51.95
C GLY A 731 12.42 -35.04 -52.96
N ASP A 732 12.63 -36.26 -53.50
CA ASP A 732 13.66 -36.53 -54.49
C ASP A 732 13.22 -36.14 -55.91
N GLY A 733 14.18 -35.65 -56.69
CA GLY A 733 13.99 -35.28 -58.09
C GLY A 733 14.57 -33.89 -58.43
N PRO A 734 15.22 -33.72 -59.61
CA PRO A 734 15.83 -32.44 -60.01
C PRO A 734 14.83 -31.29 -60.18
N GLU A 735 13.70 -31.52 -60.77
CA GLU A 735 12.63 -30.50 -60.93
C GLU A 735 12.02 -30.07 -59.60
N VAL A 736 11.93 -31.00 -58.64
CA VAL A 736 11.46 -30.74 -57.27
C VAL A 736 12.42 -29.76 -56.57
N GLY A 737 13.73 -30.00 -56.71
CA GLY A 737 14.76 -29.15 -56.13
C GLY A 737 14.75 -27.72 -56.71
N GLU A 738 14.58 -27.54 -57.99
CA GLU A 738 14.53 -26.22 -58.64
C GLU A 738 13.31 -25.41 -58.23
N LYS A 739 12.10 -26.00 -58.27
CA LYS A 739 10.86 -25.38 -57.81
C LYS A 739 10.95 -24.97 -56.35
N ALA A 740 11.45 -25.85 -55.48
CA ALA A 740 11.63 -25.58 -54.08
C ALA A 740 12.66 -24.47 -53.82
N LEU A 741 13.77 -24.45 -54.55
CA LEU A 741 14.77 -23.37 -54.41
C LEU A 741 14.17 -21.99 -54.79
N LYS A 742 13.33 -21.91 -55.83
CA LYS A 742 12.61 -20.70 -56.20
C LYS A 742 11.68 -20.21 -55.06
N ILE A 743 10.88 -21.14 -54.47
CA ILE A 743 9.98 -20.84 -53.38
C ILE A 743 10.76 -20.35 -52.13
N VAL A 744 11.79 -21.09 -51.70
CA VAL A 744 12.61 -20.75 -50.53
C VAL A 744 13.34 -19.43 -50.70
N THR A 745 13.87 -19.15 -51.89
CA THR A 745 14.54 -17.88 -52.16
C THR A 745 13.56 -16.70 -52.07
N LYS A 746 12.36 -16.84 -52.63
CA LYS A 746 11.34 -15.79 -52.55
C LYS A 746 10.85 -15.62 -51.10
N LEU A 747 10.61 -16.71 -50.37
CA LEU A 747 10.24 -16.70 -48.97
C LEU A 747 11.26 -15.93 -48.12
N ARG A 748 12.54 -16.26 -48.22
CA ARG A 748 13.64 -15.59 -47.53
C ARG A 748 13.69 -14.08 -47.81
N ASN A 749 13.55 -13.72 -49.09
CA ASN A 749 13.58 -12.31 -49.51
C ASN A 749 12.41 -11.51 -48.95
N LEU A 750 11.19 -12.06 -48.96
CA LEU A 750 10.00 -11.36 -48.49
C LEU A 750 9.98 -11.24 -46.95
N LEU A 751 10.38 -12.29 -46.22
CA LEU A 751 10.45 -12.26 -44.78
C LEU A 751 11.63 -11.43 -44.25
N GLY A 752 12.77 -11.43 -44.95
CA GLY A 752 13.96 -10.65 -44.62
C GLY A 752 13.91 -9.16 -45.01
N LYS A 753 12.84 -8.72 -45.70
CA LYS A 753 12.71 -7.32 -46.16
C LYS A 753 12.64 -6.37 -44.98
N HIS A 754 13.53 -5.38 -44.93
CA HIS A 754 13.48 -4.33 -43.90
C HIS A 754 12.33 -3.34 -44.14
N GLY A 755 11.72 -2.82 -43.08
CA GLY A 755 10.61 -1.86 -43.17
C GLY A 755 9.95 -1.59 -41.84
N ALA A 756 8.68 -1.18 -41.88
CA ALA A 756 7.87 -0.97 -40.66
C ALA A 756 7.72 -2.27 -39.87
N ASP A 757 7.65 -3.41 -40.54
CA ASP A 757 7.53 -4.72 -39.93
C ASP A 757 8.91 -5.33 -39.63
N PRO A 758 9.15 -5.88 -38.45
CA PRO A 758 10.39 -6.55 -38.11
C PRO A 758 10.69 -7.71 -39.07
N ALA A 759 11.91 -7.76 -39.61
CA ALA A 759 12.36 -8.83 -40.51
C ALA A 759 12.42 -10.19 -39.76
N VAL A 760 12.20 -11.27 -40.50
CA VAL A 760 12.49 -12.65 -40.06
C VAL A 760 13.63 -13.16 -40.93
N VAL A 761 14.81 -13.28 -40.35
CA VAL A 761 15.98 -13.81 -41.01
C VAL A 761 15.97 -15.33 -40.90
N LEU A 762 15.79 -16.01 -42.02
CA LEU A 762 15.90 -17.46 -42.14
C LEU A 762 17.36 -17.82 -42.39
N ASP A 763 18.05 -18.28 -41.35
CA ASP A 763 19.44 -18.70 -41.45
C ASP A 763 19.54 -20.22 -41.69
N ALA A 764 20.12 -20.57 -42.83
CA ALA A 764 20.34 -21.97 -43.18
C ALA A 764 21.82 -22.37 -43.16
N ASP A 765 22.67 -21.66 -42.40
CA ASP A 765 24.12 -21.88 -42.41
C ASP A 765 24.51 -23.18 -41.62
N LEU A 766 23.57 -23.73 -40.84
CA LEU A 766 23.72 -25.05 -40.22
C LEU A 766 23.49 -26.23 -41.15
N ARG A 767 23.18 -25.96 -42.43
CA ARG A 767 23.00 -27.03 -43.42
C ARG A 767 24.32 -27.75 -43.75
N PRO A 768 24.28 -29.02 -44.24
CA PRO A 768 25.45 -29.76 -44.71
C PRO A 768 26.33 -28.92 -45.65
N GLU A 769 27.63 -28.87 -45.36
CA GLU A 769 28.67 -28.08 -46.07
C GLU A 769 28.49 -26.55 -45.84
N GLY A 770 27.65 -26.15 -44.90
CA GLY A 770 27.43 -24.73 -44.54
C GLY A 770 27.05 -23.88 -45.75
N ARG A 771 27.62 -22.70 -45.91
CA ARG A 771 27.31 -21.73 -46.98
C ARG A 771 27.64 -22.27 -48.37
N SER A 772 28.52 -23.25 -48.48
CA SER A 772 28.97 -23.87 -49.77
C SER A 772 27.99 -24.94 -50.25
N GLY A 773 27.18 -25.51 -49.37
CA GLY A 773 26.20 -26.52 -49.70
C GLY A 773 24.89 -25.94 -50.31
N PRO A 774 24.13 -26.76 -51.05
CA PRO A 774 22.86 -26.33 -51.64
C PRO A 774 21.87 -25.93 -50.54
N MET A 775 21.09 -24.87 -50.85
CA MET A 775 20.13 -24.30 -49.90
C MET A 775 18.99 -25.26 -49.55
N VAL A 776 18.56 -26.05 -50.53
CA VAL A 776 17.49 -27.04 -50.40
C VAL A 776 18.07 -28.40 -50.73
N ARG A 777 17.75 -29.44 -49.97
CA ARG A 777 18.23 -30.80 -50.17
C ARG A 777 17.08 -31.79 -50.04
N SER A 778 17.22 -32.94 -50.82
CA SER A 778 16.30 -34.06 -50.59
C SER A 778 16.60 -34.78 -49.29
N LEU A 779 15.57 -35.45 -48.73
CA LEU A 779 15.73 -36.25 -47.52
C LEU A 779 16.82 -37.33 -47.70
N GLU A 780 16.91 -37.96 -48.88
CA GLU A 780 17.94 -38.93 -49.15
C GLU A 780 19.35 -38.31 -49.19
N SER A 781 19.47 -37.09 -49.74
CA SER A 781 20.73 -36.35 -49.68
C SER A 781 21.20 -36.03 -48.27
N TYR A 782 20.29 -35.68 -47.37
CA TYR A 782 20.56 -35.53 -45.94
C TYR A 782 21.02 -36.83 -45.27
N ARG A 783 20.32 -37.95 -45.53
CA ARG A 783 20.70 -39.27 -45.03
C ARG A 783 22.10 -39.68 -45.45
N LYS A 784 22.47 -39.49 -46.74
CA LYS A 784 23.80 -39.80 -47.25
C LYS A 784 24.88 -38.95 -46.61
N TYR A 785 24.61 -37.66 -46.43
CA TYR A 785 25.58 -36.75 -45.81
C TYR A 785 25.84 -37.10 -44.35
N TYR A 786 24.80 -37.16 -43.52
CA TYR A 786 24.94 -37.48 -42.11
C TYR A 786 25.48 -38.92 -41.85
N GLY A 787 25.27 -39.84 -42.77
CA GLY A 787 25.78 -41.20 -42.64
C GLY A 787 27.26 -41.35 -42.99
N LYS A 788 27.89 -40.35 -43.71
CA LYS A 788 29.29 -40.52 -44.21
C LYS A 788 30.20 -39.37 -43.88
N TRP A 789 29.71 -38.15 -43.86
CA TRP A 789 30.55 -36.95 -43.91
C TRP A 789 30.30 -35.92 -42.79
N SER A 790 29.25 -36.11 -42.00
CA SER A 790 28.95 -35.17 -40.92
C SER A 790 30.02 -35.19 -39.83
N SER A 791 30.34 -34.02 -39.31
CA SER A 791 31.19 -33.86 -38.17
C SER A 791 30.38 -33.89 -36.86
N THR A 792 31.05 -34.08 -35.71
CA THR A 792 30.41 -34.21 -34.40
C THR A 792 29.55 -32.98 -34.06
N TRP A 793 29.99 -31.79 -34.40
CA TRP A 793 29.23 -30.54 -34.11
C TRP A 793 27.92 -30.47 -34.89
N GLU A 794 27.83 -31.01 -36.10
CA GLU A 794 26.61 -31.07 -36.91
C GLU A 794 25.57 -31.99 -36.27
N SER A 795 26.06 -33.14 -35.75
CA SER A 795 25.23 -34.04 -34.97
C SER A 795 24.73 -33.39 -33.66
N GLN A 796 25.58 -32.59 -33.00
CA GLN A 796 25.20 -31.79 -31.85
C GLN A 796 24.13 -30.73 -32.23
N ALA A 797 24.26 -30.06 -33.38
CA ALA A 797 23.30 -29.11 -33.86
C ALA A 797 21.90 -29.76 -34.08
N LEU A 798 21.84 -31.01 -34.49
CA LEU A 798 20.58 -31.75 -34.70
C LEU A 798 19.86 -32.12 -33.40
N LEU A 799 20.51 -32.05 -32.22
CA LEU A 799 19.85 -32.32 -30.94
C LEU A 799 18.69 -31.38 -30.67
N ARG A 800 18.69 -30.20 -31.29
CA ARG A 800 17.63 -29.17 -31.20
C ARG A 800 16.77 -29.08 -32.45
N ALA A 801 16.84 -30.05 -33.34
CA ALA A 801 16.01 -30.07 -34.54
C ALA A 801 14.55 -30.41 -34.21
N SER A 802 13.58 -29.63 -34.73
CA SER A 802 12.16 -29.84 -34.52
C SER A 802 11.33 -29.53 -35.80
#